data_b7cc47fad600f783d88126c4e9c39b99
#
_entry.id   b7cc47fad600f783d88126c4e9c39b99
#
_cell.length_a   1.000
_cell.length_b   1.000
_cell.length_c   1.000
_cell.angle_alpha   90.00
_cell.angle_beta   90.00
_cell.angle_gamma   90.00
#
_symmetry.space_group_name_H-M   'P 1'
#
loop_
_entity.id
_entity.type
_entity.pdbx_description
1 polymer ?
#
loop_
_entity_poly.entity_id
_entity_poly.type
_entity_poly.pdbx_seq_one_letter_code
_entity_poly.pdbx_strand_id
1 'polypeptide(L)'
;MQLAELAARLVDAGNAEREALLRDNSARASVELAYRLKEICQADWRTEPTRSVRAAAALGFLAEFSKGQKNESEIAAVAKWAAGIAALVEGQMETAVAHLDAAEATFLSLGKDHPAAGTRLAKSIGLAILGRYDEAIVCGLRAREVFLAYGDLLATGQIEHNIGNLYFRRDDYHQAEKFQSDARERFIVLNNLKQLATVNNCLANTHALLHKFKSAEELYEQAVNQAEAASVPVTQAEIEGNIGTLALLQGRYDRALDYLERSRRRYASLGMPHQSATAEQEIADAYLELNLLPEAGEIYERVIPTFAELGMRAEQARALAHHGRASVLLGKVNEARDLLTEARRLYLAEGNEVGEAMVALTQAQLDYHQGNYAAAGLIAAEAEPRLARSGSWRKLLMARWLRGEAERAQGHSGEARTILEQTLIEANQNEQPQVAERCYTSLGLVASMMGDSASAEQSFKHAVALTEELRAPLPGEEFRTAFFSNKLVPYNELVRVCLAAGSNRVGEAFSYVERARSRALVEELGGQLSLQTEPRDSFEAEVLEQLADLRQELNYLYNQINSSGRQARPGEAEMEIVRQALRDRERKTLELMRQLQHRSDKIFPQVELLDLAALQRDLGTDTALVEYTTIDDELLAFIVTEKKMEVVRNLGSEATAAAELGRLRFQIDTLRHGSEGVRRHLPDLTRRAQRHLQSLYDLLLRPIEARISQRRLAIVPHRTLHYLPFQALHDGNAYLMERREISYAPSALVLQQCLRQDKQGLRKALLLGVADEQTPRVHDEIEALTPLFPETVALLDRAATIAALRKQAPSADVVHLACHGQFRPDNPLFSSLQLGDGWLTVRDAYDLNLHCALVTLSACETGVSVVSPGDELIGLARGFFAAGSPSMLISLWTVDDDATAQLMIEFYRHLIAGGSPAAALRQAQLTIMATRPHPFFWSPFVLVGRW
;
A
#
# COMPACT_ATOMS: atom_id res chain seq x y z
N MET A 1 -31.03 -52.31 13.61
CA MET A 1 -30.38 -51.01 13.33
C MET A 1 -29.78 -51.07 11.91
N GLN A 2 -30.02 -50.06 11.03
CA GLN A 2 -29.39 -50.07 9.72
C GLN A 2 -27.86 -49.85 9.80
N LEU A 3 -27.11 -50.29 8.81
CA LEU A 3 -25.61 -50.24 8.86
C LEU A 3 -25.07 -48.80 8.95
N ALA A 4 -25.69 -47.87 8.23
CA ALA A 4 -25.33 -46.45 8.28
C ALA A 4 -25.63 -45.82 9.68
N GLU A 5 -26.75 -46.21 10.29
CA GLU A 5 -27.10 -45.76 11.66
C GLU A 5 -26.14 -46.34 12.69
N LEU A 6 -25.72 -47.60 12.55
CA LEU A 6 -24.70 -48.20 13.41
C LEU A 6 -23.36 -47.52 13.27
N ALA A 7 -22.93 -47.21 12.05
CA ALA A 7 -21.68 -46.48 11.80
C ALA A 7 -21.69 -45.07 12.44
N ALA A 8 -22.78 -44.31 12.27
CA ALA A 8 -22.91 -42.98 12.86
C ALA A 8 -22.86 -43.03 14.38
N ARG A 9 -23.58 -43.95 15.03
CA ARG A 9 -23.56 -44.13 16.48
C ARG A 9 -22.20 -44.54 17.00
N LEU A 10 -21.46 -45.41 16.30
CA LEU A 10 -20.10 -45.82 16.68
C LEU A 10 -19.13 -44.63 16.66
N VAL A 11 -19.28 -43.68 15.74
CA VAL A 11 -18.47 -42.46 15.70
C VAL A 11 -18.68 -41.59 16.92
N ASP A 12 -19.95 -41.45 17.36
CA ASP A 12 -20.32 -40.55 18.46
C ASP A 12 -20.21 -41.21 19.85
N ALA A 13 -20.12 -42.53 19.90
CA ALA A 13 -20.06 -43.30 21.15
C ALA A 13 -18.68 -43.27 21.81
N GLY A 14 -18.65 -43.40 23.15
CA GLY A 14 -17.45 -43.70 23.94
C GLY A 14 -17.02 -45.17 23.85
N ASN A 15 -15.81 -45.51 24.28
CA ASN A 15 -15.27 -46.87 24.12
C ASN A 15 -16.11 -48.00 24.70
N ALA A 16 -16.68 -47.83 25.90
CA ALA A 16 -17.56 -48.82 26.53
C ALA A 16 -18.87 -49.01 25.76
N GLU A 17 -19.43 -47.91 25.20
CA GLU A 17 -20.64 -47.94 24.39
C GLU A 17 -20.38 -48.55 22.99
N ARG A 18 -19.21 -48.30 22.40
CA ARG A 18 -18.76 -48.95 21.16
C ARG A 18 -18.72 -50.45 21.28
N GLU A 19 -18.18 -50.94 22.40
CA GLU A 19 -18.13 -52.38 22.72
C GLU A 19 -19.53 -52.98 22.83
N ALA A 20 -20.43 -52.34 23.54
CA ALA A 20 -21.82 -52.80 23.68
C ALA A 20 -22.53 -52.81 22.30
N LEU A 21 -22.42 -51.72 21.52
CA LEU A 21 -23.02 -51.60 20.19
C LEU A 21 -22.54 -52.70 19.22
N LEU A 22 -21.23 -53.07 19.27
CA LEU A 22 -20.69 -54.13 18.44
C LEU A 22 -21.10 -55.54 18.91
N ARG A 23 -21.17 -55.77 20.21
CA ARG A 23 -21.70 -57.06 20.77
C ARG A 23 -23.14 -57.24 20.38
N ASP A 24 -24.02 -56.26 20.53
CA ASP A 24 -25.43 -56.29 20.23
C ASP A 24 -25.69 -56.45 18.73
N ASN A 25 -24.74 -56.03 17.91
CA ASN A 25 -24.83 -56.12 16.44
C ASN A 25 -23.68 -56.94 15.83
N SER A 26 -23.21 -57.98 16.51
CA SER A 26 -22.02 -58.77 16.09
C SER A 26 -22.13 -59.32 14.66
N ALA A 27 -23.27 -59.69 14.18
CA ALA A 27 -23.52 -60.13 12.80
C ALA A 27 -23.26 -58.99 11.74
N ARG A 28 -23.16 -57.73 12.17
CA ARG A 28 -22.94 -56.55 11.33
C ARG A 28 -21.52 -55.99 11.48
N ALA A 29 -20.67 -56.52 12.39
CA ALA A 29 -19.27 -56.25 12.50
C ALA A 29 -18.55 -56.84 11.28
N SER A 30 -18.67 -56.15 10.11
CA SER A 30 -18.28 -56.65 8.80
C SER A 30 -17.39 -55.67 8.07
N VAL A 31 -16.74 -56.15 6.99
CA VAL A 31 -15.96 -55.30 6.07
C VAL A 31 -16.79 -54.10 5.54
N GLU A 32 -18.09 -54.32 5.31
CA GLU A 32 -18.96 -53.24 4.86
C GLU A 32 -19.11 -52.13 5.90
N LEU A 33 -19.24 -52.47 7.17
CA LEU A 33 -19.23 -51.48 8.28
C LEU A 33 -17.88 -50.74 8.34
N ALA A 34 -16.77 -51.45 8.13
CA ALA A 34 -15.45 -50.83 8.10
C ALA A 34 -15.34 -49.77 6.99
N TYR A 35 -15.79 -50.07 5.77
CA TYR A 35 -15.81 -49.09 4.67
C TYR A 35 -16.75 -47.93 4.96
N ARG A 36 -17.91 -48.13 5.59
CA ARG A 36 -18.84 -47.05 5.97
C ARG A 36 -18.19 -46.09 6.99
N LEU A 37 -17.51 -46.61 8.00
CA LEU A 37 -16.74 -45.79 8.95
C LEU A 37 -15.61 -45.01 8.25
N LYS A 38 -14.92 -45.66 7.30
CA LYS A 38 -13.89 -45.02 6.48
C LYS A 38 -14.45 -43.91 5.61
N GLU A 39 -15.64 -44.12 5.02
CA GLU A 39 -16.33 -43.06 4.26
C GLU A 39 -16.67 -41.84 5.11
N ILE A 40 -17.17 -42.01 6.36
CA ILE A 40 -17.39 -40.92 7.31
C ILE A 40 -16.04 -40.21 7.60
N CYS A 41 -15.00 -40.96 7.93
CA CYS A 41 -13.68 -40.40 8.19
C CYS A 41 -13.17 -39.53 7.01
N GLN A 42 -13.37 -40.02 5.77
CA GLN A 42 -12.95 -39.32 4.56
C GLN A 42 -13.86 -38.14 4.16
N ALA A 43 -15.15 -38.19 4.48
CA ALA A 43 -16.07 -37.10 4.18
C ALA A 43 -15.82 -35.87 5.09
N ASP A 44 -15.56 -36.13 6.37
CA ASP A 44 -15.50 -35.13 7.42
C ASP A 44 -14.08 -34.53 7.67
N TRP A 45 -13.04 -35.05 7.02
CA TRP A 45 -11.67 -34.65 7.30
C TRP A 45 -11.37 -33.15 7.10
N ARG A 46 -12.11 -32.44 6.25
CA ARG A 46 -11.99 -30.99 6.03
C ARG A 46 -13.09 -30.17 6.70
N THR A 47 -14.28 -30.75 6.89
CA THR A 47 -15.45 -30.03 7.41
C THR A 47 -15.65 -30.19 8.90
N GLU A 48 -15.41 -31.40 9.42
CA GLU A 48 -15.49 -31.73 10.84
C GLU A 48 -14.30 -32.60 11.30
N PRO A 49 -13.07 -32.02 11.40
CA PRO A 49 -11.84 -32.78 11.68
C PRO A 49 -11.91 -33.68 12.89
N THR A 50 -12.50 -33.21 13.98
CA THR A 50 -12.70 -34.00 15.23
C THR A 50 -13.59 -35.21 15.01
N ARG A 51 -14.59 -35.14 14.14
CA ARG A 51 -15.46 -36.27 13.81
C ARG A 51 -14.75 -37.27 12.91
N SER A 52 -13.91 -36.83 11.99
CA SER A 52 -13.04 -37.68 11.19
C SER A 52 -12.11 -38.53 12.08
N VAL A 53 -11.45 -37.93 13.07
CA VAL A 53 -10.58 -38.63 14.03
C VAL A 53 -11.38 -39.65 14.88
N ARG A 54 -12.58 -39.27 15.32
CA ARG A 54 -13.49 -40.20 16.04
C ARG A 54 -13.93 -41.37 15.19
N ALA A 55 -14.14 -41.18 13.90
CA ALA A 55 -14.50 -42.25 12.96
C ALA A 55 -13.33 -43.22 12.78
N ALA A 56 -12.09 -42.74 12.66
CA ALA A 56 -10.90 -43.58 12.63
C ALA A 56 -10.71 -44.37 13.93
N ALA A 57 -10.93 -43.75 15.08
CA ALA A 57 -10.88 -44.44 16.37
C ALA A 57 -11.95 -45.54 16.50
N ALA A 58 -13.17 -45.29 16.01
CA ALA A 58 -14.26 -46.27 15.99
C ALA A 58 -13.88 -47.48 15.06
N LEU A 59 -13.22 -47.20 13.97
CA LEU A 59 -12.74 -48.24 13.05
C LEU A 59 -11.59 -49.06 13.66
N GLY A 60 -10.68 -48.42 14.39
CA GLY A 60 -9.65 -49.11 15.16
C GLY A 60 -10.26 -50.08 16.18
N PHE A 61 -11.32 -49.63 16.85
CA PHE A 61 -12.05 -50.48 17.80
C PHE A 61 -12.75 -51.66 17.09
N LEU A 62 -13.34 -51.44 15.91
CA LEU A 62 -13.93 -52.53 15.12
C LEU A 62 -12.87 -53.54 14.68
N ALA A 63 -11.67 -53.13 14.33
CA ALA A 63 -10.59 -54.01 13.94
C ALA A 63 -10.13 -54.91 15.10
N GLU A 64 -10.03 -54.35 16.32
CA GLU A 64 -9.74 -55.13 17.51
C GLU A 64 -10.86 -56.15 17.85
N PHE A 65 -12.11 -55.73 17.71
CA PHE A 65 -13.27 -56.61 17.91
C PHE A 65 -13.36 -57.75 16.93
N SER A 66 -12.83 -57.55 15.71
CA SER A 66 -12.85 -58.53 14.61
C SER A 66 -11.67 -59.50 14.61
N LYS A 67 -10.78 -59.45 15.59
CA LYS A 67 -9.65 -60.39 15.68
C LYS A 67 -10.11 -61.85 15.76
N GLY A 68 -9.44 -62.70 14.98
CA GLY A 68 -9.78 -64.13 14.86
C GLY A 68 -10.96 -64.43 13.90
N GLN A 69 -11.56 -63.39 13.27
CA GLN A 69 -12.64 -63.56 12.29
C GLN A 69 -12.06 -63.71 10.85
N LYS A 70 -12.84 -64.33 9.95
CA LYS A 70 -12.42 -64.59 8.55
C LYS A 70 -11.95 -63.33 7.79
N ASN A 71 -12.46 -62.16 8.14
CA ASN A 71 -12.17 -60.89 7.46
C ASN A 71 -11.30 -59.93 8.28
N GLU A 72 -10.62 -60.41 9.31
CA GLU A 72 -9.78 -59.62 10.20
C GLU A 72 -8.74 -58.78 9.43
N SER A 73 -7.99 -59.38 8.52
CA SER A 73 -6.92 -58.71 7.75
C SER A 73 -7.43 -57.51 6.93
N GLU A 74 -8.59 -57.67 6.32
CA GLU A 74 -9.19 -56.60 5.52
C GLU A 74 -9.71 -55.46 6.41
N ILE A 75 -10.42 -55.75 7.49
CA ILE A 75 -10.90 -54.76 8.46
C ILE A 75 -9.72 -53.98 9.06
N ALA A 76 -8.64 -54.72 9.42
CA ALA A 76 -7.41 -54.12 9.94
C ALA A 76 -6.74 -53.18 8.90
N ALA A 77 -6.74 -53.57 7.62
CA ALA A 77 -6.23 -52.69 6.53
C ALA A 77 -7.04 -51.42 6.36
N VAL A 78 -8.41 -51.49 6.40
CA VAL A 78 -9.28 -50.31 6.34
C VAL A 78 -9.08 -49.45 7.60
N ALA A 79 -8.88 -50.04 8.78
CA ALA A 79 -8.60 -49.30 10.00
C ALA A 79 -7.27 -48.54 9.94
N LYS A 80 -6.21 -49.14 9.39
CA LYS A 80 -4.94 -48.44 9.16
C LYS A 80 -5.08 -47.33 8.13
N TRP A 81 -5.90 -47.53 7.08
CA TRP A 81 -6.18 -46.46 6.12
C TRP A 81 -6.84 -45.25 6.79
N ALA A 82 -7.87 -45.48 7.59
CA ALA A 82 -8.54 -44.40 8.33
C ALA A 82 -7.61 -43.75 9.38
N ALA A 83 -6.78 -44.55 10.07
CA ALA A 83 -5.76 -44.02 10.99
C ALA A 83 -4.76 -43.11 10.24
N GLY A 84 -4.38 -43.45 9.01
CA GLY A 84 -3.55 -42.59 8.16
C GLY A 84 -4.26 -41.27 7.82
N ILE A 85 -5.57 -41.31 7.49
CA ILE A 85 -6.35 -40.10 7.27
C ILE A 85 -6.43 -39.25 8.55
N ALA A 86 -6.69 -39.86 9.70
CA ALA A 86 -6.75 -39.16 10.98
C ALA A 86 -5.40 -38.50 11.33
N ALA A 87 -4.29 -39.16 11.10
CA ALA A 87 -2.95 -38.62 11.30
C ALA A 87 -2.65 -37.43 10.38
N LEU A 88 -3.16 -37.43 9.14
CA LEU A 88 -3.10 -36.23 8.26
C LEU A 88 -3.84 -35.05 8.88
N VAL A 89 -5.02 -35.31 9.46
CA VAL A 89 -5.85 -34.29 10.11
C VAL A 89 -5.14 -33.71 11.34
N GLU A 90 -4.43 -34.56 12.09
CA GLU A 90 -3.68 -34.17 13.30
C GLU A 90 -2.29 -33.58 13.03
N GLY A 91 -1.91 -33.41 11.75
CA GLY A 91 -0.60 -32.86 11.38
C GLY A 91 0.58 -33.84 11.54
N GLN A 92 0.33 -35.13 11.75
CA GLN A 92 1.35 -36.15 11.98
C GLN A 92 1.73 -36.88 10.67
N MET A 93 2.36 -36.15 9.75
CA MET A 93 2.52 -36.56 8.33
C MET A 93 3.34 -37.85 8.17
N GLU A 94 4.44 -38.02 8.89
CA GLU A 94 5.27 -39.25 8.85
C GLU A 94 4.48 -40.48 9.35
N THR A 95 3.71 -40.29 10.45
CA THR A 95 2.83 -41.33 10.99
C THR A 95 1.72 -41.69 10.01
N ALA A 96 1.16 -40.70 9.33
CA ALA A 96 0.14 -40.89 8.30
C ALA A 96 0.67 -41.77 7.14
N VAL A 97 1.83 -41.39 6.60
CA VAL A 97 2.48 -42.16 5.51
C VAL A 97 2.74 -43.60 5.95
N ALA A 98 3.27 -43.82 7.16
CA ALA A 98 3.52 -45.15 7.69
C ALA A 98 2.24 -46.01 7.82
N HIS A 99 1.15 -45.44 8.30
CA HIS A 99 -0.16 -46.12 8.37
C HIS A 99 -0.70 -46.47 6.99
N LEU A 100 -0.58 -45.56 6.03
CA LEU A 100 -1.06 -45.76 4.66
C LEU A 100 -0.21 -46.83 3.92
N ASP A 101 1.11 -46.85 4.10
CA ASP A 101 2.00 -47.90 3.59
C ASP A 101 1.62 -49.29 4.15
N ALA A 102 1.36 -49.38 5.45
CA ALA A 102 0.98 -50.64 6.05
C ALA A 102 -0.42 -51.12 5.58
N ALA A 103 -1.35 -50.19 5.35
CA ALA A 103 -2.66 -50.52 4.77
C ALA A 103 -2.50 -51.00 3.31
N GLU A 104 -1.74 -50.27 2.48
CA GLU A 104 -1.42 -50.64 1.09
C GLU A 104 -0.85 -52.05 0.98
N ALA A 105 0.21 -52.33 1.76
CA ALA A 105 0.85 -53.64 1.77
C ALA A 105 -0.13 -54.76 2.14
N THR A 106 -1.01 -54.50 3.10
CA THR A 106 -2.02 -55.51 3.50
C THR A 106 -3.03 -55.74 2.37
N PHE A 107 -3.59 -54.68 1.71
CA PHE A 107 -4.51 -54.87 0.60
C PHE A 107 -3.86 -55.61 -0.57
N LEU A 108 -2.61 -55.31 -0.91
CA LEU A 108 -1.87 -56.04 -1.97
C LEU A 108 -1.70 -57.50 -1.63
N SER A 109 -1.40 -57.84 -0.38
CA SER A 109 -1.28 -59.26 0.04
C SER A 109 -2.62 -60.01 -0.03
N LEU A 110 -3.75 -59.28 0.03
CA LEU A 110 -5.10 -59.79 -0.12
C LEU A 110 -5.59 -59.82 -1.58
N GLY A 111 -4.76 -59.42 -2.56
CA GLY A 111 -5.12 -59.30 -3.97
C GLY A 111 -6.17 -58.20 -4.24
N LYS A 112 -6.22 -57.15 -3.39
CA LYS A 112 -7.17 -56.06 -3.47
C LYS A 112 -6.49 -54.78 -3.98
N ASP A 113 -6.21 -54.76 -5.30
CA ASP A 113 -5.47 -53.64 -5.94
C ASP A 113 -6.20 -52.31 -5.88
N HIS A 114 -7.54 -52.32 -6.06
CA HIS A 114 -8.34 -51.07 -6.02
C HIS A 114 -8.31 -50.39 -4.65
N PRO A 115 -8.62 -51.03 -3.51
CA PRO A 115 -8.43 -50.42 -2.18
C PRO A 115 -6.98 -50.02 -1.90
N ALA A 116 -5.96 -50.79 -2.35
CA ALA A 116 -4.58 -50.40 -2.25
C ALA A 116 -4.29 -49.06 -2.97
N ALA A 117 -4.83 -48.89 -4.18
CA ALA A 117 -4.74 -47.61 -4.88
C ALA A 117 -5.45 -46.48 -4.14
N GLY A 118 -6.55 -46.77 -3.43
CA GLY A 118 -7.27 -45.81 -2.59
C GLY A 118 -6.42 -45.26 -1.44
N THR A 119 -5.54 -46.07 -0.83
CA THR A 119 -4.60 -45.61 0.21
C THR A 119 -3.57 -44.61 -0.35
N ARG A 120 -3.13 -44.84 -1.59
CA ARG A 120 -2.15 -43.97 -2.30
C ARG A 120 -2.68 -42.57 -2.52
N LEU A 121 -4.02 -42.38 -2.68
CA LEU A 121 -4.62 -41.07 -2.85
C LEU A 121 -4.40 -40.20 -1.58
N ALA A 122 -4.62 -40.75 -0.40
CA ALA A 122 -4.32 -40.05 0.86
C ALA A 122 -2.82 -39.91 1.10
N LYS A 123 -2.01 -40.96 0.77
CA LYS A 123 -0.57 -40.96 0.90
C LYS A 123 0.11 -39.87 0.06
N SER A 124 -0.38 -39.62 -1.16
CA SER A 124 0.15 -38.55 -2.02
C SER A 124 0.03 -37.16 -1.38
N ILE A 125 -1.01 -36.93 -0.59
CA ILE A 125 -1.21 -35.69 0.15
C ILE A 125 -0.19 -35.58 1.31
N GLY A 126 -0.01 -36.64 2.09
CA GLY A 126 0.98 -36.66 3.18
C GLY A 126 2.41 -36.44 2.68
N LEU A 127 2.79 -37.09 1.58
CA LEU A 127 4.10 -36.91 0.95
C LEU A 127 4.28 -35.49 0.42
N ALA A 128 3.23 -34.88 -0.13
CA ALA A 128 3.26 -33.50 -0.62
C ALA A 128 3.54 -32.48 0.51
N ILE A 129 2.89 -32.67 1.66
CA ILE A 129 3.08 -31.79 2.83
C ILE A 129 4.49 -31.94 3.39
N LEU A 130 5.08 -33.15 3.33
CA LEU A 130 6.48 -33.42 3.69
C LEU A 130 7.51 -32.87 2.69
N GLY A 131 7.08 -32.28 1.58
CA GLY A 131 7.97 -31.80 0.50
C GLY A 131 8.55 -32.93 -0.37
N ARG A 132 8.10 -34.20 -0.21
CA ARG A 132 8.56 -35.38 -0.96
C ARG A 132 7.80 -35.51 -2.29
N TYR A 133 7.88 -34.47 -3.13
CA TYR A 133 7.03 -34.33 -4.34
C TYR A 133 7.25 -35.44 -5.36
N ASP A 134 8.49 -35.86 -5.61
CA ASP A 134 8.80 -36.95 -6.58
C ASP A 134 8.15 -38.26 -6.16
N GLU A 135 8.23 -38.61 -4.88
CA GLU A 135 7.60 -39.82 -4.35
C GLU A 135 6.06 -39.72 -4.42
N ALA A 136 5.51 -38.53 -4.13
CA ALA A 136 4.07 -38.30 -4.23
C ALA A 136 3.55 -38.45 -5.65
N ILE A 137 4.28 -37.93 -6.65
CA ILE A 137 3.95 -38.06 -8.08
C ILE A 137 3.99 -39.52 -8.53
N VAL A 138 5.06 -40.25 -8.19
CA VAL A 138 5.18 -41.68 -8.53
C VAL A 138 4.06 -42.50 -7.87
N CYS A 139 3.74 -42.18 -6.60
CA CYS A 139 2.64 -42.80 -5.88
C CYS A 139 1.29 -42.54 -6.58
N GLY A 140 1.04 -41.29 -6.98
CA GLY A 140 -0.16 -40.87 -7.69
C GLY A 140 -0.30 -41.56 -9.06
N LEU A 141 0.76 -41.63 -9.86
CA LEU A 141 0.73 -42.26 -11.18
C LEU A 141 0.39 -43.74 -11.08
N ARG A 142 0.97 -44.48 -10.11
CA ARG A 142 0.61 -45.87 -9.86
C ARG A 142 -0.84 -46.06 -9.45
N ALA A 143 -1.41 -45.15 -8.66
CA ALA A 143 -2.83 -45.18 -8.29
C ALA A 143 -3.71 -44.92 -9.52
N ARG A 144 -3.34 -43.96 -10.35
CA ARG A 144 -4.07 -43.60 -11.59
C ARG A 144 -4.19 -44.84 -12.54
N GLU A 145 -3.11 -45.57 -12.74
CA GLU A 145 -3.11 -46.79 -13.59
C GLU A 145 -4.15 -47.80 -13.10
N VAL A 146 -4.20 -48.03 -11.78
CA VAL A 146 -5.18 -48.97 -11.21
C VAL A 146 -6.61 -48.49 -11.39
N PHE A 147 -6.89 -47.21 -11.03
CA PHE A 147 -8.25 -46.65 -11.15
C PHE A 147 -8.74 -46.65 -12.59
N LEU A 148 -7.88 -46.35 -13.58
CA LEU A 148 -8.21 -46.45 -14.99
C LEU A 148 -8.55 -47.90 -15.39
N ALA A 149 -7.80 -48.91 -14.93
CA ALA A 149 -8.05 -50.31 -15.22
C ALA A 149 -9.39 -50.79 -14.63
N TYR A 150 -9.83 -50.24 -13.51
CA TYR A 150 -11.13 -50.53 -12.89
C TYR A 150 -12.29 -49.70 -13.41
N GLY A 151 -12.03 -48.67 -14.24
CA GLY A 151 -13.04 -47.72 -14.74
C GLY A 151 -13.61 -46.79 -13.70
N ASP A 152 -12.90 -46.55 -12.56
CA ASP A 152 -13.32 -45.66 -11.52
C ASP A 152 -12.97 -44.19 -11.90
N LEU A 153 -13.89 -43.56 -12.61
CA LEU A 153 -13.71 -42.18 -13.09
C LEU A 153 -13.57 -41.15 -11.94
N LEU A 154 -14.26 -41.38 -10.81
CA LEU A 154 -14.19 -40.43 -9.69
C LEU A 154 -12.80 -40.46 -9.05
N ALA A 155 -12.31 -41.64 -8.68
CA ALA A 155 -10.99 -41.79 -8.09
C ALA A 155 -9.88 -41.41 -9.07
N THR A 156 -10.07 -41.68 -10.38
CA THR A 156 -9.13 -41.26 -11.44
C THR A 156 -9.04 -39.72 -11.48
N GLY A 157 -10.15 -39.03 -11.53
CA GLY A 157 -10.17 -37.57 -11.54
C GLY A 157 -9.58 -36.96 -10.27
N GLN A 158 -9.84 -37.54 -9.10
CA GLN A 158 -9.26 -37.09 -7.84
C GLN A 158 -7.74 -37.23 -7.79
N ILE A 159 -7.18 -38.35 -8.26
CA ILE A 159 -5.73 -38.54 -8.27
C ILE A 159 -5.06 -37.69 -9.35
N GLU A 160 -5.67 -37.52 -10.53
CA GLU A 160 -5.19 -36.63 -11.58
C GLU A 160 -5.16 -35.18 -11.08
N HIS A 161 -6.19 -34.72 -10.37
CA HIS A 161 -6.19 -33.42 -9.72
C HIS A 161 -5.04 -33.27 -8.71
N ASN A 162 -4.84 -34.27 -7.84
CA ASN A 162 -3.74 -34.24 -6.87
C ASN A 162 -2.35 -34.19 -7.56
N ILE A 163 -2.13 -34.98 -8.61
CA ILE A 163 -0.89 -34.97 -9.40
C ILE A 163 -0.69 -33.59 -10.05
N GLY A 164 -1.75 -32.99 -10.60
CA GLY A 164 -1.70 -31.64 -11.14
C GLY A 164 -1.26 -30.61 -10.11
N ASN A 165 -1.80 -30.70 -8.89
CA ASN A 165 -1.41 -29.79 -7.78
C ASN A 165 0.04 -30.03 -7.31
N LEU A 166 0.56 -31.25 -7.36
CA LEU A 166 1.97 -31.54 -7.08
C LEU A 166 2.90 -30.87 -8.10
N TYR A 167 2.59 -30.96 -9.38
CA TYR A 167 3.35 -30.25 -10.43
C TYR A 167 3.23 -28.73 -10.27
N PHE A 168 2.04 -28.21 -9.95
CA PHE A 168 1.82 -26.79 -9.68
C PHE A 168 2.73 -26.29 -8.54
N ARG A 169 2.82 -27.01 -7.43
CA ARG A 169 3.70 -26.68 -6.29
C ARG A 169 5.18 -26.73 -6.61
N ARG A 170 5.56 -27.45 -7.67
CA ARG A 170 6.94 -27.49 -8.20
C ARG A 170 7.19 -26.43 -9.27
N ASP A 171 6.24 -25.53 -9.50
CA ASP A 171 6.30 -24.54 -10.58
C ASP A 171 6.39 -25.17 -11.99
N ASP A 172 6.01 -26.44 -12.18
CA ASP A 172 5.87 -27.09 -13.49
C ASP A 172 4.43 -26.96 -13.99
N TYR A 173 4.11 -25.77 -14.46
CA TYR A 173 2.74 -25.40 -14.82
C TYR A 173 2.24 -26.14 -16.08
N HIS A 174 3.11 -26.58 -16.96
CA HIS A 174 2.71 -27.35 -18.15
C HIS A 174 2.20 -28.75 -17.79
N GLN A 175 2.89 -29.45 -16.88
CA GLN A 175 2.41 -30.74 -16.39
C GLN A 175 1.16 -30.58 -15.51
N ALA A 176 1.10 -29.51 -14.71
CA ALA A 176 -0.08 -29.19 -13.91
C ALA A 176 -1.31 -29.01 -14.81
N GLU A 177 -1.22 -28.22 -15.87
CA GLU A 177 -2.28 -28.00 -16.86
C GLU A 177 -2.81 -29.34 -17.43
N LYS A 178 -1.90 -30.22 -17.83
CA LYS A 178 -2.26 -31.52 -18.41
C LYS A 178 -3.10 -32.36 -17.45
N PHE A 179 -2.61 -32.57 -16.22
CA PHE A 179 -3.30 -33.44 -15.27
C PHE A 179 -4.58 -32.83 -14.72
N GLN A 180 -4.64 -31.51 -14.55
CA GLN A 180 -5.85 -30.81 -14.14
C GLN A 180 -6.92 -30.81 -15.24
N SER A 181 -6.52 -30.75 -16.52
CA SER A 181 -7.44 -30.90 -17.67
C SER A 181 -8.00 -32.31 -17.76
N ASP A 182 -7.16 -33.34 -17.59
CA ASP A 182 -7.58 -34.75 -17.56
C ASP A 182 -8.63 -34.94 -16.43
N ALA A 183 -8.38 -34.46 -15.22
CA ALA A 183 -9.30 -34.52 -14.09
C ALA A 183 -10.63 -33.81 -14.38
N ARG A 184 -10.57 -32.62 -15.00
CA ARG A 184 -11.75 -31.84 -15.38
C ARG A 184 -12.67 -32.63 -16.32
N GLU A 185 -12.12 -33.30 -17.33
CA GLU A 185 -12.90 -34.15 -18.25
C GLU A 185 -13.62 -35.27 -17.52
N ARG A 186 -12.98 -35.94 -16.54
CA ARG A 186 -13.64 -36.96 -15.71
C ARG A 186 -14.83 -36.40 -14.93
N PHE A 187 -14.63 -35.23 -14.30
CA PHE A 187 -15.71 -34.63 -13.49
C PHE A 187 -16.85 -34.05 -14.32
N ILE A 188 -16.60 -33.62 -15.58
CA ILE A 188 -17.67 -33.25 -16.53
C ILE A 188 -18.56 -34.46 -16.82
N VAL A 189 -17.95 -35.62 -17.15
CA VAL A 189 -18.70 -36.86 -17.42
C VAL A 189 -19.53 -37.27 -16.22
N LEU A 190 -19.02 -37.05 -14.99
CA LEU A 190 -19.72 -37.38 -13.74
C LEU A 190 -20.75 -36.32 -13.31
N ASN A 191 -20.82 -35.17 -13.97
CA ASN A 191 -21.61 -34.00 -13.57
C ASN A 191 -21.39 -33.61 -12.08
N ASN A 192 -20.17 -33.72 -11.59
CA ASN A 192 -19.83 -33.47 -10.19
C ASN A 192 -19.45 -31.99 -9.98
N LEU A 193 -20.43 -31.16 -9.68
CA LEU A 193 -20.26 -29.69 -9.56
C LEU A 193 -19.23 -29.33 -8.50
N LYS A 194 -19.17 -30.01 -7.36
CA LYS A 194 -18.19 -29.74 -6.29
C LYS A 194 -16.76 -29.96 -6.76
N GLN A 195 -16.49 -31.09 -7.44
CA GLN A 195 -15.15 -31.38 -7.94
C GLN A 195 -14.80 -30.50 -9.15
N LEU A 196 -15.79 -30.16 -10.00
CA LEU A 196 -15.62 -29.22 -11.10
C LEU A 196 -15.21 -27.83 -10.62
N ALA A 197 -15.87 -27.31 -9.57
CA ALA A 197 -15.50 -26.02 -8.99
C ALA A 197 -14.01 -26.03 -8.53
N THR A 198 -13.59 -27.09 -7.84
CA THR A 198 -12.22 -27.21 -7.33
C THR A 198 -11.20 -27.33 -8.46
N VAL A 199 -11.46 -28.21 -9.46
CA VAL A 199 -10.47 -28.41 -10.55
C VAL A 199 -10.41 -27.23 -11.49
N ASN A 200 -11.53 -26.55 -11.79
CA ASN A 200 -11.55 -25.34 -12.61
C ASN A 200 -10.79 -24.20 -11.93
N ASN A 201 -10.94 -24.05 -10.61
CA ASN A 201 -10.17 -23.09 -9.82
C ASN A 201 -8.65 -23.37 -9.93
N CYS A 202 -8.22 -24.61 -9.76
CA CYS A 202 -6.80 -24.96 -9.85
C CYS A 202 -6.26 -24.81 -11.28
N LEU A 203 -7.04 -25.20 -12.29
CA LEU A 203 -6.67 -25.04 -13.70
C LEU A 203 -6.60 -23.58 -14.11
N ALA A 204 -7.52 -22.73 -13.59
CA ALA A 204 -7.46 -21.28 -13.77
C ALA A 204 -6.19 -20.68 -13.18
N ASN A 205 -5.78 -21.11 -11.96
CA ASN A 205 -4.50 -20.71 -11.36
C ASN A 205 -3.32 -21.07 -12.26
N THR A 206 -3.31 -22.28 -12.78
CA THR A 206 -2.27 -22.75 -13.69
C THR A 206 -2.22 -21.90 -14.97
N HIS A 207 -3.41 -21.61 -15.56
CA HIS A 207 -3.50 -20.74 -16.74
C HIS A 207 -3.05 -19.30 -16.43
N ALA A 208 -3.36 -18.76 -15.25
CA ALA A 208 -2.91 -17.43 -14.82
C ALA A 208 -1.37 -17.34 -14.80
N LEU A 209 -0.69 -18.37 -14.24
CA LEU A 209 0.77 -18.41 -14.18
C LEU A 209 1.43 -18.70 -15.53
N LEU A 210 0.70 -19.34 -16.46
CA LEU A 210 1.10 -19.49 -17.87
C LEU A 210 0.70 -18.26 -18.72
N HIS A 211 0.19 -17.20 -18.12
CA HIS A 211 -0.28 -15.98 -18.79
C HIS A 211 -1.41 -16.20 -19.83
N LYS A 212 -2.17 -17.28 -19.70
CA LYS A 212 -3.41 -17.55 -20.47
C LYS A 212 -4.60 -16.85 -19.78
N PHE A 213 -4.51 -15.51 -19.61
CA PHE A 213 -5.41 -14.75 -18.72
C PHE A 213 -6.88 -14.89 -19.08
N LYS A 214 -7.23 -14.77 -20.37
CA LYS A 214 -8.64 -14.94 -20.82
C LYS A 214 -9.20 -16.30 -20.43
N SER A 215 -8.45 -17.37 -20.65
CA SER A 215 -8.87 -18.72 -20.28
C SER A 215 -8.96 -18.92 -18.77
N ALA A 216 -8.06 -18.25 -18.00
CA ALA A 216 -8.13 -18.26 -16.56
C ALA A 216 -9.42 -17.57 -16.06
N GLU A 217 -9.79 -16.41 -16.60
CA GLU A 217 -11.03 -15.70 -16.26
C GLU A 217 -12.28 -16.55 -16.56
N GLU A 218 -12.34 -17.18 -17.73
CA GLU A 218 -13.45 -18.07 -18.09
C GLU A 218 -13.59 -19.30 -17.15
N LEU A 219 -12.46 -19.85 -16.71
CA LEU A 219 -12.45 -20.98 -15.77
C LEU A 219 -12.85 -20.55 -14.36
N TYR A 220 -12.41 -19.37 -13.89
CA TYR A 220 -12.85 -18.84 -12.60
C TYR A 220 -14.36 -18.54 -12.58
N GLU A 221 -14.93 -17.97 -13.66
CA GLU A 221 -16.35 -17.74 -13.77
C GLU A 221 -17.14 -19.06 -13.67
N GLN A 222 -16.69 -20.10 -14.37
CA GLN A 222 -17.29 -21.43 -14.25
C GLN A 222 -17.16 -21.98 -12.83
N ALA A 223 -16.00 -21.82 -12.20
CA ALA A 223 -15.76 -22.29 -10.83
C ALA A 223 -16.64 -21.58 -9.80
N VAL A 224 -16.85 -20.25 -9.92
CA VAL A 224 -17.76 -19.49 -9.05
C VAL A 224 -19.18 -20.04 -9.16
N ASN A 225 -19.72 -20.15 -10.38
CA ASN A 225 -21.07 -20.64 -10.61
C ASN A 225 -21.28 -22.08 -10.08
N GLN A 226 -20.27 -22.94 -10.23
CA GLN A 226 -20.30 -24.33 -9.73
C GLN A 226 -20.20 -24.39 -8.21
N ALA A 227 -19.37 -23.54 -7.59
CA ALA A 227 -19.20 -23.48 -6.13
C ALA A 227 -20.48 -22.96 -5.45
N GLU A 228 -21.15 -21.97 -6.05
CA GLU A 228 -22.44 -21.46 -5.58
C GLU A 228 -23.52 -22.54 -5.66
N ALA A 229 -23.65 -23.21 -6.82
CA ALA A 229 -24.61 -24.27 -7.01
C ALA A 229 -24.38 -25.47 -6.08
N ALA A 230 -23.13 -25.76 -5.75
CA ALA A 230 -22.74 -26.82 -4.82
C ALA A 230 -22.73 -26.39 -3.33
N SER A 231 -22.97 -25.12 -3.01
CA SER A 231 -22.94 -24.54 -1.66
C SER A 231 -21.65 -24.86 -0.90
N VAL A 232 -20.49 -24.57 -1.50
CA VAL A 232 -19.15 -24.84 -0.93
C VAL A 232 -18.40 -23.53 -0.59
N PRO A 233 -18.67 -22.89 0.58
CA PRO A 233 -18.18 -21.56 0.90
C PRO A 233 -16.64 -21.47 1.02
N VAL A 234 -15.96 -22.53 1.41
CA VAL A 234 -14.49 -22.59 1.44
C VAL A 234 -13.92 -22.45 0.03
N THR A 235 -14.48 -23.17 -0.93
CA THR A 235 -14.05 -23.09 -2.33
C THR A 235 -14.36 -21.71 -2.93
N GLN A 236 -15.44 -21.05 -2.51
CA GLN A 236 -15.73 -19.68 -2.91
C GLN A 236 -14.63 -18.71 -2.42
N ALA A 237 -14.19 -18.86 -1.16
CA ALA A 237 -13.09 -18.04 -0.63
C ALA A 237 -11.78 -18.24 -1.39
N GLU A 238 -11.46 -19.51 -1.74
CA GLU A 238 -10.29 -19.82 -2.57
C GLU A 238 -10.37 -19.17 -3.96
N ILE A 239 -11.51 -19.25 -4.61
CA ILE A 239 -11.69 -18.66 -5.95
C ILE A 239 -11.57 -17.14 -5.87
N GLU A 240 -12.16 -16.49 -4.87
CA GLU A 240 -12.03 -15.04 -4.65
C GLU A 240 -10.55 -14.64 -4.50
N GLY A 241 -9.77 -15.34 -3.67
CA GLY A 241 -8.33 -15.09 -3.50
C GLY A 241 -7.57 -15.24 -4.83
N ASN A 242 -7.85 -16.29 -5.57
CA ASN A 242 -7.20 -16.57 -6.84
C ASN A 242 -7.55 -15.56 -7.96
N ILE A 243 -8.80 -15.08 -8.00
CA ILE A 243 -9.19 -13.97 -8.90
C ILE A 243 -8.41 -12.70 -8.53
N GLY A 244 -8.24 -12.43 -7.22
CA GLY A 244 -7.41 -11.32 -6.75
C GLY A 244 -5.96 -11.44 -7.21
N THR A 245 -5.38 -12.63 -7.10
CA THR A 245 -4.02 -12.91 -7.58
C THR A 245 -3.89 -12.77 -9.10
N LEU A 246 -4.89 -13.23 -9.87
CA LEU A 246 -4.94 -13.01 -11.32
C LEU A 246 -4.97 -11.52 -11.66
N ALA A 247 -5.82 -10.75 -11.00
CA ALA A 247 -5.91 -9.32 -11.19
C ALA A 247 -4.57 -8.60 -10.87
N LEU A 248 -3.86 -9.07 -9.83
CA LEU A 248 -2.52 -8.57 -9.49
C LEU A 248 -1.51 -8.84 -10.61
N LEU A 249 -1.53 -10.03 -11.21
CA LEU A 249 -0.66 -10.37 -12.34
C LEU A 249 -0.93 -9.51 -13.57
N GLN A 250 -2.17 -9.11 -13.79
CA GLN A 250 -2.60 -8.22 -14.88
C GLN A 250 -2.33 -6.73 -14.58
N GLY A 251 -1.92 -6.37 -13.36
CA GLY A 251 -1.77 -4.97 -12.92
C GLY A 251 -3.10 -4.27 -12.61
N ARG A 252 -4.19 -5.01 -12.46
CA ARG A 252 -5.53 -4.51 -12.07
C ARG A 252 -5.65 -4.50 -10.56
N TYR A 253 -4.88 -3.60 -9.93
CA TYR A 253 -4.66 -3.59 -8.48
C TYR A 253 -5.93 -3.31 -7.66
N ASP A 254 -6.85 -2.48 -8.15
CA ASP A 254 -8.16 -2.22 -7.57
C ASP A 254 -8.95 -3.52 -7.37
N ARG A 255 -9.10 -4.27 -8.46
CA ARG A 255 -9.79 -5.56 -8.45
C ARG A 255 -9.05 -6.60 -7.61
N ALA A 256 -7.71 -6.59 -7.64
CA ALA A 256 -6.90 -7.48 -6.83
C ALA A 256 -7.20 -7.32 -5.34
N LEU A 257 -7.14 -6.09 -4.84
CA LEU A 257 -7.33 -5.79 -3.43
C LEU A 257 -8.76 -6.09 -2.95
N ASP A 258 -9.79 -5.77 -3.75
CA ASP A 258 -11.18 -6.11 -3.40
C ASP A 258 -11.37 -7.63 -3.23
N TYR A 259 -10.94 -8.42 -4.21
CA TYR A 259 -11.12 -9.86 -4.16
C TYR A 259 -10.28 -10.55 -3.06
N LEU A 260 -9.03 -10.10 -2.83
CA LEU A 260 -8.18 -10.63 -1.75
C LEU A 260 -8.79 -10.33 -0.37
N GLU A 261 -9.31 -9.14 -0.17
CA GLU A 261 -9.97 -8.78 1.08
C GLU A 261 -11.28 -9.54 1.30
N ARG A 262 -12.06 -9.80 0.24
CA ARG A 262 -13.24 -10.66 0.32
C ARG A 262 -12.89 -12.09 0.72
N SER A 263 -11.84 -12.65 0.12
CA SER A 263 -11.30 -13.96 0.46
C SER A 263 -10.89 -14.05 1.94
N ARG A 264 -10.08 -13.09 2.41
CA ARG A 264 -9.62 -13.01 3.79
C ARG A 264 -10.78 -12.99 4.79
N ARG A 265 -11.78 -12.13 4.54
CA ARG A 265 -12.98 -12.01 5.39
C ARG A 265 -13.80 -13.29 5.43
N ARG A 266 -14.00 -13.94 4.27
CA ARG A 266 -14.74 -15.19 4.19
C ARG A 266 -14.04 -16.31 4.98
N TYR A 267 -12.71 -16.43 4.87
CA TYR A 267 -11.94 -17.37 5.69
C TYR A 267 -12.03 -17.06 7.19
N ALA A 268 -11.96 -15.80 7.58
CA ALA A 268 -12.12 -15.40 8.98
C ALA A 268 -13.51 -15.76 9.51
N SER A 269 -14.58 -15.53 8.75
CA SER A 269 -15.96 -15.88 9.13
C SER A 269 -16.21 -17.40 9.24
N LEU A 270 -15.41 -18.19 8.51
CA LEU A 270 -15.45 -19.66 8.57
C LEU A 270 -14.55 -20.23 9.67
N GLY A 271 -13.88 -19.39 10.46
CA GLY A 271 -12.96 -19.83 11.52
C GLY A 271 -11.71 -20.56 10.98
N MET A 272 -11.20 -20.15 9.84
CA MET A 272 -10.07 -20.77 9.14
C MET A 272 -8.81 -19.89 9.21
N PRO A 273 -8.09 -19.84 10.34
CA PRO A 273 -6.99 -18.89 10.56
C PRO A 273 -5.81 -19.09 9.60
N HIS A 274 -5.54 -20.33 9.19
CA HIS A 274 -4.45 -20.65 8.26
C HIS A 274 -4.67 -20.02 6.88
N GLN A 275 -5.86 -20.21 6.34
CA GLN A 275 -6.24 -19.66 5.04
C GLN A 275 -6.36 -18.14 5.09
N SER A 276 -6.83 -17.61 6.23
CA SER A 276 -6.84 -16.17 6.47
C SER A 276 -5.43 -15.58 6.43
N ALA A 277 -4.43 -16.23 7.05
CA ALA A 277 -3.04 -15.81 7.00
C ALA A 277 -2.46 -15.87 5.58
N THR A 278 -2.83 -16.87 4.79
CA THR A 278 -2.42 -16.94 3.36
C THR A 278 -3.02 -15.79 2.57
N ALA A 279 -4.29 -15.47 2.76
CA ALA A 279 -4.93 -14.32 2.10
C ALA A 279 -4.30 -12.98 2.55
N GLU A 280 -3.90 -12.85 3.81
CA GLU A 280 -3.13 -11.68 4.30
C GLU A 280 -1.77 -11.56 3.59
N GLN A 281 -1.06 -12.67 3.40
CA GLN A 281 0.19 -12.68 2.63
C GLN A 281 -0.04 -12.19 1.19
N GLU A 282 -1.11 -12.60 0.53
CA GLU A 282 -1.43 -12.15 -0.83
C GLU A 282 -1.76 -10.66 -0.89
N ILE A 283 -2.40 -10.10 0.14
CA ILE A 283 -2.59 -8.65 0.28
C ILE A 283 -1.23 -7.94 0.44
N ALA A 284 -0.32 -8.50 1.25
CA ALA A 284 1.03 -7.95 1.40
C ALA A 284 1.82 -8.00 0.08
N ASP A 285 1.65 -9.05 -0.72
CA ASP A 285 2.24 -9.16 -2.06
C ASP A 285 1.71 -8.04 -2.99
N ALA A 286 0.41 -7.73 -2.92
CA ALA A 286 -0.18 -6.61 -3.66
C ALA A 286 0.38 -5.25 -3.18
N TYR A 287 0.53 -5.04 -1.88
CA TYR A 287 1.13 -3.83 -1.32
C TYR A 287 2.60 -3.67 -1.74
N LEU A 288 3.36 -4.76 -1.76
CA LEU A 288 4.74 -4.77 -2.26
C LEU A 288 4.84 -4.30 -3.72
N GLU A 289 3.94 -4.77 -4.58
CA GLU A 289 3.89 -4.35 -5.99
C GLU A 289 3.44 -2.89 -6.16
N LEU A 290 2.62 -2.40 -5.25
CA LEU A 290 2.18 -1.00 -5.18
C LEU A 290 3.19 -0.07 -4.49
N ASN A 291 4.33 -0.60 -4.02
CA ASN A 291 5.36 0.13 -3.29
C ASN A 291 4.93 0.64 -1.91
N LEU A 292 3.89 0.04 -1.30
CA LEU A 292 3.51 0.21 0.11
C LEU A 292 4.39 -0.72 0.97
N LEU A 293 5.69 -0.40 1.01
CA LEU A 293 6.71 -1.30 1.55
C LEU A 293 6.64 -1.48 3.08
N PRO A 294 6.41 -0.44 3.89
CA PRO A 294 6.23 -0.58 5.34
C PRO A 294 5.03 -1.46 5.67
N GLU A 295 3.89 -1.24 5.02
CA GLU A 295 2.63 -1.94 5.25
C GLU A 295 2.75 -3.42 4.84
N ALA A 296 3.40 -3.70 3.72
CA ALA A 296 3.70 -5.06 3.31
C ALA A 296 4.58 -5.76 4.34
N GLY A 297 5.64 -5.08 4.82
CA GLY A 297 6.54 -5.58 5.85
C GLY A 297 5.81 -5.97 7.14
N GLU A 298 4.94 -5.11 7.64
CA GLU A 298 4.14 -5.36 8.85
C GLU A 298 3.25 -6.61 8.73
N ILE A 299 2.66 -6.83 7.56
CA ILE A 299 1.84 -8.04 7.34
C ILE A 299 2.74 -9.26 7.29
N TYR A 300 3.89 -9.21 6.59
CA TYR A 300 4.82 -10.34 6.56
C TYR A 300 5.34 -10.69 7.95
N GLU A 301 5.71 -9.70 8.78
CA GLU A 301 6.14 -9.92 10.17
C GLU A 301 5.08 -10.67 10.98
N ARG A 302 3.81 -10.42 10.73
CA ARG A 302 2.69 -11.08 11.43
C ARG A 302 2.43 -12.50 10.95
N VAL A 303 2.49 -12.75 9.63
CA VAL A 303 2.14 -14.07 9.06
C VAL A 303 3.29 -15.07 9.10
N ILE A 304 4.56 -14.65 9.07
CA ILE A 304 5.72 -15.53 9.09
C ILE A 304 5.74 -16.45 10.34
N PRO A 305 5.58 -15.96 11.59
CA PRO A 305 5.48 -16.81 12.78
C PRO A 305 4.31 -17.79 12.70
N THR A 306 3.14 -17.33 12.21
CA THR A 306 1.97 -18.19 12.05
C THR A 306 2.25 -19.36 11.11
N PHE A 307 2.89 -19.14 9.97
CA PHE A 307 3.27 -20.22 9.05
C PHE A 307 4.29 -21.16 9.66
N ALA A 308 5.24 -20.64 10.45
CA ALA A 308 6.24 -21.47 11.15
C ALA A 308 5.59 -22.40 12.18
N GLU A 309 4.68 -21.89 13.01
CA GLU A 309 3.94 -22.66 14.01
C GLU A 309 3.08 -23.76 13.37
N LEU A 310 2.54 -23.49 12.20
CA LEU A 310 1.68 -24.42 11.45
C LEU A 310 2.46 -25.39 10.56
N GLY A 311 3.79 -25.25 10.47
CA GLY A 311 4.64 -26.07 9.60
C GLY A 311 4.44 -25.82 8.10
N MET A 312 3.86 -24.66 7.74
CA MET A 312 3.61 -24.23 6.34
C MET A 312 4.89 -23.66 5.73
N ARG A 313 5.86 -24.51 5.43
CA ARG A 313 7.23 -24.10 5.05
C ARG A 313 7.28 -23.33 3.74
N ALA A 314 6.48 -23.74 2.74
CA ALA A 314 6.45 -23.08 1.43
C ALA A 314 5.93 -21.63 1.54
N GLU A 315 4.84 -21.43 2.29
CA GLU A 315 4.24 -20.12 2.56
C GLU A 315 5.19 -19.26 3.41
N GLN A 316 5.84 -19.86 4.42
CA GLN A 316 6.86 -19.18 5.22
C GLN A 316 8.04 -18.73 4.37
N ALA A 317 8.57 -19.59 3.50
CA ALA A 317 9.68 -19.24 2.62
C ALA A 317 9.33 -18.11 1.65
N ARG A 318 8.12 -18.14 1.09
CA ARG A 318 7.59 -17.08 0.22
C ARG A 318 7.46 -15.74 0.97
N ALA A 319 6.86 -15.76 2.16
CA ALA A 319 6.69 -14.56 2.98
C ALA A 319 8.04 -13.93 3.36
N LEU A 320 9.02 -14.73 3.78
CA LEU A 320 10.39 -14.30 4.07
C LEU A 320 11.08 -13.69 2.84
N ALA A 321 10.93 -14.32 1.67
CA ALA A 321 11.53 -13.81 0.43
C ALA A 321 10.95 -12.46 0.01
N HIS A 322 9.62 -12.29 0.12
CA HIS A 322 8.95 -11.04 -0.23
C HIS A 322 9.20 -9.94 0.83
N HIS A 323 9.26 -10.29 2.12
CA HIS A 323 9.69 -9.35 3.17
C HIS A 323 11.14 -8.91 2.93
N GLY A 324 12.03 -9.83 2.58
CA GLY A 324 13.41 -9.52 2.19
C GLY A 324 13.47 -8.54 1.00
N ARG A 325 12.59 -8.72 0.00
CA ARG A 325 12.48 -7.78 -1.13
C ARG A 325 11.97 -6.40 -0.70
N ALA A 326 10.99 -6.33 0.19
CA ALA A 326 10.53 -5.06 0.77
C ALA A 326 11.68 -4.36 1.51
N SER A 327 12.46 -5.10 2.31
CA SER A 327 13.62 -4.58 3.06
C SER A 327 14.74 -4.10 2.13
N VAL A 328 14.98 -4.77 0.99
CA VAL A 328 15.91 -4.28 -0.06
C VAL A 328 15.47 -2.92 -0.58
N LEU A 329 14.19 -2.77 -0.93
CA LEU A 329 13.64 -1.53 -1.47
C LEU A 329 13.61 -0.39 -0.43
N LEU A 330 13.48 -0.71 0.86
CA LEU A 330 13.59 0.23 1.98
C LEU A 330 15.04 0.58 2.36
N GLY A 331 16.04 -0.05 1.73
CA GLY A 331 17.45 0.14 2.06
C GLY A 331 17.90 -0.51 3.38
N LYS A 332 17.10 -1.39 3.97
CA LYS A 332 17.40 -2.14 5.20
C LYS A 332 18.27 -3.37 4.90
N VAL A 333 19.53 -3.13 4.56
CA VAL A 333 20.46 -4.13 4.00
C VAL A 333 20.63 -5.37 4.89
N ASN A 334 20.84 -5.19 6.19
CA ASN A 334 21.09 -6.31 7.11
C ASN A 334 19.84 -7.17 7.28
N GLU A 335 18.70 -6.55 7.52
CA GLU A 335 17.40 -7.22 7.63
C GLU A 335 17.08 -8.03 6.36
N ALA A 336 17.26 -7.41 5.19
CA ALA A 336 17.07 -8.09 3.90
C ALA A 336 17.93 -9.35 3.77
N ARG A 337 19.22 -9.26 4.14
CA ARG A 337 20.16 -10.39 4.06
C ARG A 337 19.74 -11.55 4.96
N ASP A 338 19.32 -11.27 6.18
CA ASP A 338 18.90 -12.30 7.14
C ASP A 338 17.63 -13.00 6.66
N LEU A 339 16.61 -12.24 6.21
CA LEU A 339 15.36 -12.76 5.67
C LEU A 339 15.59 -13.64 4.43
N LEU A 340 16.41 -13.17 3.48
CA LEU A 340 16.71 -13.90 2.25
C LEU A 340 17.52 -15.17 2.51
N THR A 341 18.41 -15.16 3.51
CA THR A 341 19.18 -16.34 3.90
C THR A 341 18.26 -17.44 4.45
N GLU A 342 17.31 -17.07 5.30
CA GLU A 342 16.35 -18.02 5.86
C GLU A 342 15.36 -18.52 4.80
N ALA A 343 14.85 -17.65 3.93
CA ALA A 343 14.02 -18.05 2.80
C ALA A 343 14.72 -19.08 1.91
N ARG A 344 15.99 -18.82 1.57
CA ARG A 344 16.81 -19.73 0.78
C ARG A 344 16.98 -21.10 1.43
N ARG A 345 17.25 -21.10 2.74
CA ARG A 345 17.38 -22.35 3.51
C ARG A 345 16.12 -23.21 3.42
N LEU A 346 14.95 -22.60 3.51
CA LEU A 346 13.66 -23.31 3.41
C LEU A 346 13.42 -23.84 2.01
N TYR A 347 13.63 -23.03 0.95
CA TYR A 347 13.47 -23.48 -0.43
C TYR A 347 14.43 -24.60 -0.82
N LEU A 348 15.69 -24.56 -0.34
CA LEU A 348 16.65 -25.65 -0.54
C LEU A 348 16.18 -26.94 0.15
N ALA A 349 15.63 -26.84 1.36
CA ALA A 349 15.10 -28.01 2.09
C ALA A 349 13.91 -28.66 1.39
N GLU A 350 13.14 -27.89 0.60
CA GLU A 350 12.02 -28.38 -0.19
C GLU A 350 12.39 -28.80 -1.64
N GLY A 351 13.63 -28.55 -2.06
CA GLY A 351 14.05 -28.77 -3.45
C GLY A 351 13.36 -27.83 -4.45
N ASN A 352 12.89 -26.65 -4.02
CA ASN A 352 12.25 -25.66 -4.87
C ASN A 352 13.29 -24.76 -5.54
N GLU A 353 13.79 -25.20 -6.72
CA GLU A 353 14.80 -24.47 -7.50
C GLU A 353 14.30 -23.08 -7.97
N VAL A 354 13.00 -22.94 -8.22
CA VAL A 354 12.42 -21.67 -8.69
C VAL A 354 12.36 -20.66 -7.55
N GLY A 355 11.95 -21.09 -6.37
CA GLY A 355 11.96 -20.26 -5.16
C GLY A 355 13.39 -19.81 -4.80
N GLU A 356 14.38 -20.72 -4.90
CA GLU A 356 15.79 -20.38 -4.71
C GLU A 356 16.26 -19.32 -5.73
N ALA A 357 15.89 -19.48 -7.01
CA ALA A 357 16.25 -18.53 -8.06
C ALA A 357 15.62 -17.14 -7.82
N MET A 358 14.41 -17.08 -7.29
CA MET A 358 13.76 -15.82 -6.92
C MET A 358 14.47 -15.12 -5.75
N VAL A 359 14.90 -15.86 -4.74
CA VAL A 359 15.72 -15.31 -3.65
C VAL A 359 17.06 -14.78 -4.19
N ALA A 360 17.72 -15.55 -5.07
CA ALA A 360 18.96 -15.11 -5.72
C ALA A 360 18.75 -13.83 -6.54
N LEU A 361 17.62 -13.69 -7.25
CA LEU A 361 17.28 -12.48 -8.00
C LEU A 361 17.08 -11.26 -7.06
N THR A 362 16.45 -11.45 -5.91
CA THR A 362 16.33 -10.39 -4.91
C THR A 362 17.69 -10.01 -4.31
N GLN A 363 18.57 -10.97 -4.09
CA GLN A 363 19.95 -10.71 -3.69
C GLN A 363 20.70 -9.92 -4.77
N ALA A 364 20.53 -10.27 -6.05
CA ALA A 364 21.10 -9.51 -7.16
C ALA A 364 20.59 -8.07 -7.23
N GLN A 365 19.31 -7.83 -6.88
CA GLN A 365 18.80 -6.46 -6.75
C GLN A 365 19.51 -5.69 -5.62
N LEU A 366 19.75 -6.35 -4.48
CA LEU A 366 20.50 -5.75 -3.38
C LEU A 366 21.94 -5.40 -3.81
N ASP A 367 22.63 -6.32 -4.49
CA ASP A 367 23.97 -6.08 -5.03
C ASP A 367 23.97 -4.93 -6.04
N TYR A 368 22.96 -4.84 -6.90
CA TYR A 368 22.79 -3.73 -7.83
C TYR A 368 22.66 -2.38 -7.10
N HIS A 369 21.84 -2.29 -6.05
CA HIS A 369 21.70 -1.07 -5.24
C HIS A 369 22.97 -0.70 -4.47
N GLN A 370 23.84 -1.67 -4.19
CA GLN A 370 25.16 -1.45 -3.57
C GLN A 370 26.25 -1.09 -4.57
N GLY A 371 25.94 -1.02 -5.87
CA GLY A 371 26.92 -0.74 -6.93
C GLY A 371 27.70 -1.96 -7.43
N ASN A 372 27.38 -3.17 -6.96
CA ASN A 372 28.02 -4.42 -7.38
C ASN A 372 27.40 -4.96 -8.69
N TYR A 373 27.40 -4.14 -9.73
CA TYR A 373 26.66 -4.41 -10.97
C TYR A 373 27.05 -5.72 -11.66
N ALA A 374 28.37 -6.03 -11.71
CA ALA A 374 28.83 -7.26 -12.33
C ALA A 374 28.30 -8.53 -11.63
N ALA A 375 28.30 -8.53 -10.28
CA ALA A 375 27.75 -9.63 -9.49
C ALA A 375 26.23 -9.74 -9.70
N ALA A 376 25.51 -8.63 -9.70
CA ALA A 376 24.07 -8.60 -9.95
C ALA A 376 23.71 -9.19 -11.33
N GLY A 377 24.43 -8.81 -12.38
CA GLY A 377 24.24 -9.32 -13.73
C GLY A 377 24.50 -10.83 -13.86
N LEU A 378 25.56 -11.32 -13.22
CA LEU A 378 25.91 -12.74 -13.20
C LEU A 378 24.83 -13.58 -12.50
N ILE A 379 24.40 -13.18 -11.29
CA ILE A 379 23.36 -13.88 -10.53
C ILE A 379 22.03 -13.88 -11.30
N ALA A 380 21.66 -12.76 -11.93
CA ALA A 380 20.47 -12.68 -12.75
C ALA A 380 20.53 -13.65 -13.95
N ALA A 381 21.68 -13.73 -14.65
CA ALA A 381 21.88 -14.65 -15.75
C ALA A 381 21.83 -16.13 -15.31
N GLU A 382 22.37 -16.47 -14.14
CA GLU A 382 22.32 -17.83 -13.58
C GLU A 382 20.88 -18.24 -13.16
N ALA A 383 20.04 -17.29 -12.79
CA ALA A 383 18.64 -17.53 -12.44
C ALA A 383 17.76 -17.81 -13.67
N GLU A 384 18.04 -17.21 -14.84
CA GLU A 384 17.22 -17.31 -16.06
C GLU A 384 16.85 -18.76 -16.46
N PRO A 385 17.77 -19.74 -16.56
CA PRO A 385 17.41 -21.10 -16.99
C PRO A 385 16.45 -21.82 -16.04
N ARG A 386 16.55 -21.54 -14.72
CA ARG A 386 15.66 -22.12 -13.71
C ARG A 386 14.27 -21.49 -13.81
N LEU A 387 14.21 -20.16 -13.96
CA LEU A 387 12.95 -19.42 -14.11
C LEU A 387 12.25 -19.75 -15.44
N ALA A 388 12.99 -19.96 -16.52
CA ALA A 388 12.43 -20.36 -17.81
C ALA A 388 11.72 -21.73 -17.74
N ARG A 389 12.24 -22.68 -16.96
CA ARG A 389 11.63 -24.00 -16.79
C ARG A 389 10.29 -23.95 -16.05
N SER A 390 10.05 -22.94 -15.22
CA SER A 390 8.79 -22.78 -14.49
C SER A 390 7.60 -22.44 -15.40
N GLY A 391 7.86 -21.90 -16.59
CA GLY A 391 6.83 -21.37 -17.48
C GLY A 391 6.29 -19.98 -17.07
N SER A 392 6.79 -19.40 -15.98
CA SER A 392 6.39 -18.07 -15.51
C SER A 392 7.20 -16.97 -16.21
N TRP A 393 6.63 -16.37 -17.23
CA TRP A 393 7.24 -15.29 -18.00
C TRP A 393 7.65 -14.10 -17.14
N ARG A 394 6.80 -13.67 -16.20
CA ARG A 394 7.10 -12.51 -15.34
C ARG A 394 8.41 -12.68 -14.58
N LYS A 395 8.63 -13.84 -13.95
CA LYS A 395 9.85 -14.14 -13.19
C LYS A 395 11.09 -14.09 -14.11
N LEU A 396 11.00 -14.73 -15.28
CA LEU A 396 12.06 -14.75 -16.27
C LEU A 396 12.40 -13.36 -16.80
N LEU A 397 11.38 -12.59 -17.20
CA LEU A 397 11.57 -11.26 -17.77
C LEU A 397 12.14 -10.27 -16.75
N MET A 398 11.81 -10.41 -15.46
CA MET A 398 12.43 -9.62 -14.39
C MET A 398 13.93 -9.93 -14.24
N ALA A 399 14.35 -11.20 -14.35
CA ALA A 399 15.76 -11.56 -14.31
C ALA A 399 16.52 -10.96 -15.51
N ARG A 400 15.96 -11.07 -16.71
CA ARG A 400 16.55 -10.47 -17.93
C ARG A 400 16.61 -8.94 -17.85
N TRP A 401 15.56 -8.29 -17.36
CA TRP A 401 15.57 -6.84 -17.15
C TRP A 401 16.70 -6.44 -16.20
N LEU A 402 16.87 -7.13 -15.05
CA LEU A 402 17.94 -6.82 -14.10
C LEU A 402 19.32 -7.04 -14.72
N ARG A 403 19.49 -8.09 -15.53
CA ARG A 403 20.75 -8.29 -16.29
C ARG A 403 21.02 -7.12 -17.24
N GLY A 404 20.02 -6.70 -18.02
CA GLY A 404 20.15 -5.55 -18.91
C GLY A 404 20.50 -4.26 -18.18
N GLU A 405 19.88 -4.03 -17.00
CA GLU A 405 20.21 -2.90 -16.12
C GLU A 405 21.65 -2.98 -15.59
N ALA A 406 22.09 -4.16 -15.19
CA ALA A 406 23.45 -4.38 -14.73
C ALA A 406 24.49 -4.07 -15.83
N GLU A 407 24.23 -4.49 -17.07
CA GLU A 407 25.08 -4.17 -18.23
C GLU A 407 25.06 -2.67 -18.53
N ARG A 408 23.91 -2.02 -18.47
CA ARG A 408 23.80 -0.56 -18.60
C ARG A 408 24.63 0.16 -17.57
N ALA A 409 24.53 -0.24 -16.29
CA ALA A 409 25.26 0.39 -15.20
C ALA A 409 26.78 0.21 -15.29
N GLN A 410 27.24 -0.86 -15.95
CA GLN A 410 28.66 -1.08 -16.27
C GLN A 410 29.13 -0.31 -17.50
N GLY A 411 28.23 0.37 -18.23
CA GLY A 411 28.56 1.11 -19.46
C GLY A 411 28.54 0.26 -20.73
N HIS A 412 28.11 -0.99 -20.67
CA HIS A 412 28.00 -1.89 -21.83
C HIS A 412 26.70 -1.64 -22.61
N SER A 413 26.54 -0.42 -23.13
CA SER A 413 25.27 0.06 -23.71
C SER A 413 24.74 -0.80 -24.86
N GLY A 414 25.62 -1.39 -25.70
CA GLY A 414 25.22 -2.25 -26.84
C GLY A 414 24.60 -3.57 -26.38
N GLU A 415 25.19 -4.22 -25.37
CA GLU A 415 24.69 -5.46 -24.80
C GLU A 415 23.40 -5.22 -24.00
N ALA A 416 23.39 -4.19 -23.15
CA ALA A 416 22.22 -3.75 -22.42
C ALA A 416 21.02 -3.53 -23.35
N ARG A 417 21.23 -2.80 -24.44
CA ARG A 417 20.20 -2.55 -25.46
C ARG A 417 19.62 -3.85 -26.02
N THR A 418 20.47 -4.77 -26.44
CA THR A 418 20.05 -6.05 -27.02
C THR A 418 19.19 -6.86 -26.04
N ILE A 419 19.62 -6.97 -24.79
CA ILE A 419 18.89 -7.70 -23.74
C ILE A 419 17.54 -7.05 -23.47
N LEU A 420 17.53 -5.72 -23.32
CA LEU A 420 16.32 -4.98 -22.94
C LEU A 420 15.29 -4.93 -24.08
N GLU A 421 15.72 -4.79 -25.35
CA GLU A 421 14.82 -4.84 -26.52
C GLU A 421 14.15 -6.21 -26.65
N GLN A 422 14.93 -7.30 -26.48
CA GLN A 422 14.36 -8.65 -26.50
C GLN A 422 13.38 -8.85 -25.33
N THR A 423 13.75 -8.41 -24.15
CA THR A 423 12.88 -8.48 -22.96
C THR A 423 11.58 -7.70 -23.16
N LEU A 424 11.65 -6.52 -23.78
CA LEU A 424 10.48 -5.68 -24.07
C LEU A 424 9.54 -6.36 -25.07
N ILE A 425 10.08 -6.98 -26.14
CA ILE A 425 9.26 -7.70 -27.12
C ILE A 425 8.48 -8.82 -26.43
N GLU A 426 9.17 -9.64 -25.62
CA GLU A 426 8.55 -10.74 -24.90
C GLU A 426 7.56 -10.23 -23.81
N ALA A 427 7.86 -9.11 -23.13
CA ALA A 427 6.95 -8.49 -22.18
C ALA A 427 5.64 -8.05 -22.82
N ASN A 428 5.70 -7.45 -23.99
CA ASN A 428 4.49 -7.05 -24.74
C ASN A 428 3.71 -8.26 -25.25
N GLN A 429 4.38 -9.31 -25.74
CA GLN A 429 3.74 -10.54 -26.22
C GLN A 429 3.01 -11.30 -25.09
N ASN A 430 3.50 -11.19 -23.86
CA ASN A 430 2.97 -11.90 -22.70
C ASN A 430 2.17 -10.97 -21.75
N GLU A 431 1.74 -9.80 -22.25
CA GLU A 431 0.90 -8.85 -21.50
C GLU A 431 1.46 -8.49 -20.12
N GLN A 432 2.76 -8.15 -20.05
CA GLN A 432 3.47 -7.75 -18.83
C GLN A 432 3.80 -6.25 -18.82
N PRO A 433 2.80 -5.37 -18.63
CA PRO A 433 2.98 -3.92 -18.76
C PRO A 433 3.96 -3.34 -17.73
N GLN A 434 4.05 -3.94 -16.52
CA GLN A 434 5.00 -3.49 -15.49
C GLN A 434 6.46 -3.75 -15.90
N VAL A 435 6.73 -4.86 -16.59
CA VAL A 435 8.07 -5.16 -17.10
C VAL A 435 8.37 -4.30 -18.34
N ALA A 436 7.37 -4.10 -19.21
CA ALA A 436 7.50 -3.25 -20.39
C ALA A 436 7.83 -1.80 -20.00
N GLU A 437 7.16 -1.24 -18.97
CA GLU A 437 7.46 0.10 -18.44
C GLU A 437 8.93 0.21 -18.00
N ARG A 438 9.42 -0.77 -17.21
CA ARG A 438 10.82 -0.82 -16.78
C ARG A 438 11.79 -0.92 -17.96
N CYS A 439 11.50 -1.75 -18.96
CA CYS A 439 12.31 -1.88 -20.17
C CYS A 439 12.34 -0.57 -20.95
N TYR A 440 11.22 0.12 -21.13
CA TYR A 440 11.18 1.41 -21.79
C TYR A 440 12.02 2.46 -21.04
N THR A 441 11.91 2.52 -19.72
CA THR A 441 12.74 3.41 -18.89
C THR A 441 14.23 3.11 -19.09
N SER A 442 14.63 1.85 -18.99
CA SER A 442 16.01 1.42 -19.15
C SER A 442 16.56 1.66 -20.57
N LEU A 443 15.76 1.38 -21.60
CA LEU A 443 16.11 1.65 -23.01
C LEU A 443 16.29 3.15 -23.28
N GLY A 444 15.44 3.99 -22.67
CA GLY A 444 15.60 5.43 -22.73
C GLY A 444 16.93 5.89 -22.15
N LEU A 445 17.33 5.34 -20.98
CA LEU A 445 18.62 5.63 -20.35
C LEU A 445 19.80 5.13 -21.23
N VAL A 446 19.70 3.94 -21.80
CA VAL A 446 20.71 3.40 -22.72
C VAL A 446 20.86 4.31 -23.95
N ALA A 447 19.75 4.70 -24.58
CA ALA A 447 19.76 5.61 -25.74
C ALA A 447 20.37 6.98 -25.40
N SER A 448 20.07 7.51 -24.20
CA SER A 448 20.70 8.75 -23.69
C SER A 448 22.21 8.60 -23.54
N MET A 449 22.70 7.47 -22.99
CA MET A 449 24.14 7.20 -22.88
C MET A 449 24.82 7.07 -24.25
N MET A 450 24.10 6.59 -25.27
CA MET A 450 24.60 6.48 -26.64
C MET A 450 24.49 7.78 -27.46
N GLY A 451 23.90 8.84 -26.90
CA GLY A 451 23.66 10.12 -27.59
C GLY A 451 22.49 10.11 -28.55
N ASP A 452 21.66 9.06 -28.57
CA ASP A 452 20.45 8.95 -29.40
C ASP A 452 19.25 9.56 -28.68
N SER A 453 19.16 10.89 -28.70
CA SER A 453 18.11 11.64 -28.03
C SER A 453 16.69 11.33 -28.54
N ALA A 454 16.54 10.96 -29.81
CA ALA A 454 15.22 10.67 -30.39
C ALA A 454 14.66 9.36 -29.87
N SER A 455 15.47 8.29 -29.85
CA SER A 455 15.09 7.00 -29.28
C SER A 455 14.89 7.09 -27.76
N ALA A 456 15.70 7.89 -27.07
CA ALA A 456 15.57 8.15 -25.65
C ALA A 456 14.20 8.78 -25.33
N GLU A 457 13.86 9.86 -26.02
CA GLU A 457 12.59 10.57 -25.85
C GLU A 457 11.39 9.64 -26.10
N GLN A 458 11.43 8.87 -27.19
CA GLN A 458 10.35 7.95 -27.52
C GLN A 458 10.16 6.88 -26.43
N SER A 459 11.24 6.30 -25.95
CA SER A 459 11.21 5.28 -24.89
C SER A 459 10.63 5.85 -23.60
N PHE A 460 11.08 7.02 -23.15
CA PHE A 460 10.54 7.66 -21.95
C PHE A 460 9.07 8.04 -22.09
N LYS A 461 8.60 8.48 -23.27
CA LYS A 461 7.18 8.74 -23.51
C LYS A 461 6.32 7.48 -23.37
N HIS A 462 6.80 6.34 -23.85
CA HIS A 462 6.10 5.06 -23.66
C HIS A 462 6.10 4.64 -22.18
N ALA A 463 7.22 4.80 -21.46
CA ALA A 463 7.27 4.51 -20.04
C ALA A 463 6.26 5.36 -19.24
N VAL A 464 6.21 6.68 -19.52
CA VAL A 464 5.24 7.59 -18.90
C VAL A 464 3.80 7.17 -19.21
N ALA A 465 3.47 6.85 -20.47
CA ALA A 465 2.12 6.44 -20.85
C ALA A 465 1.68 5.18 -20.12
N LEU A 466 2.54 4.15 -20.04
CA LEU A 466 2.25 2.93 -19.28
C LEU A 466 2.12 3.17 -17.77
N THR A 467 2.96 4.04 -17.21
CA THR A 467 2.87 4.41 -15.79
C THR A 467 1.51 5.04 -15.47
N GLU A 468 1.04 5.96 -16.32
CA GLU A 468 -0.25 6.61 -16.14
C GLU A 468 -1.43 5.66 -16.35
N GLU A 469 -1.33 4.74 -17.31
CA GLU A 469 -2.32 3.70 -17.55
C GLU A 469 -2.47 2.76 -16.32
N LEU A 470 -1.35 2.30 -15.78
CA LEU A 470 -1.33 1.41 -14.60
C LEU A 470 -1.79 2.12 -13.31
N ARG A 471 -1.56 3.44 -13.23
CA ARG A 471 -1.94 4.25 -12.07
C ARG A 471 -3.43 4.60 -12.05
N ALA A 472 -4.04 4.81 -13.22
CA ALA A 472 -5.39 5.33 -13.35
C ALA A 472 -6.46 4.54 -12.56
N PRO A 473 -6.46 3.19 -12.55
CA PRO A 473 -7.47 2.40 -11.83
C PRO A 473 -7.23 2.28 -10.33
N LEU A 474 -6.12 2.81 -9.77
CA LEU A 474 -5.83 2.63 -8.33
C LEU A 474 -6.87 3.32 -7.44
N PRO A 475 -7.36 2.63 -6.37
CA PRO A 475 -8.59 3.04 -5.69
C PRO A 475 -8.43 4.22 -4.74
N GLY A 476 -7.26 4.54 -4.27
CA GLY A 476 -7.04 5.57 -3.25
C GLY A 476 -5.78 6.38 -3.48
N GLU A 477 -5.73 7.52 -2.82
CA GLU A 477 -4.60 8.44 -2.83
C GLU A 477 -3.29 7.76 -2.40
N GLU A 478 -3.35 7.03 -1.29
CA GLU A 478 -2.20 6.32 -0.72
C GLU A 478 -1.57 5.36 -1.75
N PHE A 479 -2.41 4.55 -2.41
CA PHE A 479 -1.95 3.62 -3.45
C PHE A 479 -1.35 4.33 -4.66
N ARG A 480 -1.94 5.42 -5.08
CA ARG A 480 -1.47 6.22 -6.23
C ARG A 480 -0.15 6.91 -5.95
N THR A 481 0.01 7.47 -4.75
CA THR A 481 1.24 8.13 -4.31
C THR A 481 2.36 7.12 -4.14
N ALA A 482 2.11 6.00 -3.46
CA ALA A 482 3.09 4.94 -3.27
C ALA A 482 3.54 4.32 -4.61
N PHE A 483 2.60 3.97 -5.48
CA PHE A 483 2.89 3.42 -6.81
C PHE A 483 3.76 4.33 -7.66
N PHE A 484 3.54 5.64 -7.57
CA PHE A 484 4.23 6.64 -8.38
C PHE A 484 5.63 6.98 -7.85
N SER A 485 5.89 6.74 -6.57
CA SER A 485 7.09 7.22 -5.87
C SER A 485 8.43 6.76 -6.46
N ASN A 486 8.47 5.60 -7.13
CA ASN A 486 9.66 5.04 -7.77
C ASN A 486 9.65 5.12 -9.31
N LYS A 487 8.75 5.92 -9.91
CA LYS A 487 8.54 6.02 -11.37
C LYS A 487 8.79 7.40 -11.95
N LEU A 488 9.53 8.25 -11.24
CA LEU A 488 9.79 9.63 -11.66
C LEU A 488 10.90 9.77 -12.71
N VAL A 489 11.74 8.74 -12.89
CA VAL A 489 12.90 8.77 -13.79
C VAL A 489 12.52 9.18 -15.21
N PRO A 490 11.54 8.56 -15.89
CA PRO A 490 11.21 8.94 -17.28
C PRO A 490 10.69 10.38 -17.39
N TYR A 491 10.01 10.91 -16.38
CA TYR A 491 9.55 12.31 -16.37
C TYR A 491 10.74 13.27 -16.31
N ASN A 492 11.67 13.06 -15.39
CA ASN A 492 12.86 13.89 -15.22
C ASN A 492 13.75 13.86 -16.48
N GLU A 493 13.90 12.69 -17.11
CA GLU A 493 14.64 12.55 -18.35
C GLU A 493 13.96 13.25 -19.52
N LEU A 494 12.64 13.24 -19.61
CA LEU A 494 11.90 14.03 -20.63
C LEU A 494 12.09 15.53 -20.41
N VAL A 495 12.10 16.00 -19.16
CA VAL A 495 12.45 17.40 -18.86
C VAL A 495 13.86 17.73 -19.35
N ARG A 496 14.84 16.83 -19.10
CA ARG A 496 16.23 16.99 -19.57
C ARG A 496 16.31 17.07 -21.10
N VAL A 497 15.62 16.18 -21.81
CA VAL A 497 15.58 16.16 -23.28
C VAL A 497 14.96 17.46 -23.82
N CYS A 498 13.86 17.91 -23.26
CA CYS A 498 13.19 19.14 -23.66
C CYS A 498 14.04 20.41 -23.41
N LEU A 499 14.89 20.41 -22.40
CA LEU A 499 15.76 21.52 -22.03
C LEU A 499 17.19 21.38 -22.58
N ALA A 500 17.49 20.41 -23.43
CA ALA A 500 18.78 20.25 -24.07
C ALA A 500 19.11 21.46 -24.96
N ALA A 501 20.43 21.70 -25.21
CA ALA A 501 20.88 22.82 -25.98
C ALA A 501 20.30 22.82 -27.41
N GLY A 502 19.76 23.95 -27.83
CA GLY A 502 19.08 24.12 -29.12
C GLY A 502 17.61 23.70 -29.15
N SER A 503 17.06 23.15 -28.06
CA SER A 503 15.64 22.81 -27.91
C SER A 503 14.87 24.04 -27.38
N ASN A 504 13.80 24.42 -28.01
CA ASN A 504 12.89 25.50 -27.54
C ASN A 504 11.59 24.93 -26.99
N ARG A 505 11.69 23.86 -26.20
CA ARG A 505 10.54 23.09 -25.71
C ARG A 505 10.26 23.29 -24.20
N VAL A 506 10.43 24.55 -23.74
CA VAL A 506 10.25 24.91 -22.32
C VAL A 506 8.85 24.58 -21.83
N GLY A 507 7.79 24.83 -22.63
CA GLY A 507 6.42 24.52 -22.28
C GLY A 507 6.17 23.00 -22.12
N GLU A 508 6.80 22.19 -22.96
CA GLU A 508 6.70 20.74 -22.85
C GLU A 508 7.46 20.21 -21.62
N ALA A 509 8.65 20.76 -21.34
CA ALA A 509 9.40 20.45 -20.14
C ALA A 509 8.56 20.72 -18.87
N PHE A 510 7.93 21.90 -18.83
CA PHE A 510 7.04 22.27 -17.72
C PHE A 510 5.85 21.32 -17.57
N SER A 511 5.25 20.89 -18.67
CA SER A 511 4.17 19.90 -18.64
C SER A 511 4.61 18.59 -18.00
N TYR A 512 5.84 18.11 -18.25
CA TYR A 512 6.35 16.89 -17.60
C TYR A 512 6.64 17.11 -16.11
N VAL A 513 7.12 18.28 -15.70
CA VAL A 513 7.28 18.63 -14.28
C VAL A 513 5.92 18.56 -13.56
N GLU A 514 4.91 19.19 -14.11
CA GLU A 514 3.56 19.22 -13.54
C GLU A 514 2.90 17.82 -13.53
N ARG A 515 3.14 17.00 -14.55
CA ARG A 515 2.66 15.60 -14.58
C ARG A 515 3.30 14.72 -13.51
N ALA A 516 4.50 15.07 -13.07
CA ALA A 516 5.22 14.36 -12.01
C ALA A 516 4.87 14.87 -10.59
N ARG A 517 4.06 15.94 -10.45
CA ARG A 517 3.93 16.71 -9.21
C ARG A 517 2.50 16.76 -8.69
N SER A 518 2.33 16.62 -7.37
CA SER A 518 1.08 16.82 -6.62
C SER A 518 -0.17 16.19 -7.28
N ARG A 519 0.04 15.06 -7.94
CA ARG A 519 -0.97 14.43 -8.79
C ARG A 519 -2.17 13.94 -7.99
N ALA A 520 -1.94 13.40 -6.79
CA ALA A 520 -2.99 12.90 -5.94
C ALA A 520 -3.86 14.04 -5.39
N LEU A 521 -3.26 15.19 -5.02
CA LEU A 521 -4.02 16.37 -4.58
C LEU A 521 -4.90 16.96 -5.69
N VAL A 522 -4.40 16.98 -6.94
CA VAL A 522 -5.18 17.46 -8.09
C VAL A 522 -6.44 16.60 -8.30
N GLU A 523 -6.30 15.30 -8.16
CA GLU A 523 -7.41 14.34 -8.29
C GLU A 523 -8.46 14.52 -7.18
N GLU A 524 -8.02 14.87 -5.98
CA GLU A 524 -8.90 15.18 -4.85
C GLU A 524 -9.72 16.46 -5.04
N LEU A 525 -9.08 17.52 -5.51
CA LEU A 525 -9.75 18.79 -5.81
C LEU A 525 -10.83 18.64 -6.90
N GLY A 526 -10.72 17.63 -7.75
CA GLY A 526 -11.75 17.26 -8.73
C GLY A 526 -13.03 16.66 -8.13
N GLY A 527 -13.18 16.61 -6.81
CA GLY A 527 -14.40 16.14 -6.12
C GLY A 527 -14.54 14.62 -6.01
N GLN A 528 -13.44 13.89 -6.03
CA GLN A 528 -13.43 12.44 -6.24
C GLN A 528 -13.27 11.57 -4.98
N LEU A 529 -13.07 12.16 -3.80
CA LEU A 529 -12.74 11.43 -2.57
C LEU A 529 -13.68 11.67 -1.37
N SER A 530 -14.96 11.98 -1.57
CA SER A 530 -15.89 11.90 -0.44
C SER A 530 -16.13 10.43 -0.08
N LEU A 531 -15.74 9.99 1.12
CA LEU A 531 -16.24 8.73 1.68
C LEU A 531 -17.78 8.83 1.73
N GLN A 532 -18.42 7.79 1.21
CA GLN A 532 -19.87 7.67 1.41
C GLN A 532 -20.12 7.54 2.91
N THR A 533 -20.88 8.46 3.46
CA THR A 533 -21.29 8.45 4.88
C THR A 533 -22.39 7.42 5.17
N GLU A 534 -23.04 6.91 4.13
CA GLU A 534 -24.08 5.88 4.25
C GLU A 534 -23.52 4.53 3.83
N PRO A 535 -23.59 3.52 4.72
CA PRO A 535 -23.10 2.18 4.41
C PRO A 535 -23.96 1.52 3.31
N ARG A 536 -23.31 0.89 2.34
CA ARG A 536 -23.98 0.16 1.25
C ARG A 536 -24.51 -1.23 1.69
N ASP A 537 -23.88 -1.79 2.71
CA ASP A 537 -24.22 -3.09 3.29
C ASP A 537 -23.85 -3.20 4.78
N SER A 538 -24.18 -4.35 5.39
CA SER A 538 -23.89 -4.62 6.80
C SER A 538 -22.40 -4.60 7.14
N PHE A 539 -21.54 -4.96 6.19
CA PHE A 539 -20.08 -4.92 6.40
C PHE A 539 -19.58 -3.49 6.50
N GLU A 540 -19.97 -2.61 5.58
CA GLU A 540 -19.57 -1.19 5.66
C GLU A 540 -20.09 -0.53 6.94
N ALA A 541 -21.32 -0.89 7.36
CA ALA A 541 -21.86 -0.43 8.63
C ALA A 541 -20.97 -0.85 9.81
N GLU A 542 -20.53 -2.11 9.86
CA GLU A 542 -19.63 -2.62 10.89
C GLU A 542 -18.27 -1.94 10.86
N VAL A 543 -17.67 -1.74 9.68
CA VAL A 543 -16.38 -1.05 9.54
C VAL A 543 -16.48 0.41 9.98
N LEU A 544 -17.55 1.10 9.63
CA LEU A 544 -17.79 2.48 10.05
C LEU A 544 -17.98 2.59 11.58
N GLU A 545 -18.65 1.63 12.20
CA GLU A 545 -18.79 1.54 13.67
C GLU A 545 -17.42 1.33 14.33
N GLN A 546 -16.62 0.38 13.85
CA GLN A 546 -15.26 0.16 14.34
C GLN A 546 -14.37 1.40 14.19
N LEU A 547 -14.49 2.13 13.08
CA LEU A 547 -13.76 3.39 12.88
C LEU A 547 -14.20 4.48 13.87
N ALA A 548 -15.49 4.53 14.23
CA ALA A 548 -15.99 5.47 15.23
C ALA A 548 -15.46 5.15 16.64
N ASP A 549 -15.37 3.87 17.00
CA ASP A 549 -14.81 3.42 18.27
C ASP A 549 -13.29 3.71 18.35
N LEU A 550 -12.54 3.37 17.31
CA LEU A 550 -11.11 3.67 17.22
C LEU A 550 -10.82 5.16 17.32
N ARG A 551 -11.68 6.00 16.75
CA ARG A 551 -11.56 7.44 16.89
C ARG A 551 -11.67 7.91 18.34
N GLN A 552 -12.58 7.34 19.12
CA GLN A 552 -12.69 7.65 20.56
C GLN A 552 -11.44 7.19 21.32
N GLU A 553 -10.93 5.99 21.03
CA GLU A 553 -9.70 5.49 21.64
C GLU A 553 -8.49 6.37 21.28
N LEU A 554 -8.35 6.77 20.00
CA LEU A 554 -7.30 7.68 19.55
C LEU A 554 -7.36 9.03 20.27
N ASN A 555 -8.54 9.63 20.37
CA ASN A 555 -8.71 10.88 21.12
C ASN A 555 -8.28 10.77 22.59
N TYR A 556 -8.62 9.65 23.23
CA TYR A 556 -8.18 9.38 24.60
C TYR A 556 -6.65 9.29 24.71
N LEU A 557 -6.00 8.55 23.81
CA LEU A 557 -4.54 8.39 23.80
C LEU A 557 -3.81 9.70 23.46
N TYR A 558 -4.31 10.48 22.51
CA TYR A 558 -3.76 11.82 22.21
C TYR A 558 -3.84 12.74 23.44
N ASN A 559 -4.96 12.74 24.13
CA ASN A 559 -5.10 13.52 25.34
C ASN A 559 -4.12 13.07 26.45
N GLN A 560 -3.87 11.77 26.59
CA GLN A 560 -2.86 11.26 27.53
C GLN A 560 -1.44 11.73 27.18
N ILE A 561 -1.06 11.69 25.92
CA ILE A 561 0.27 12.10 25.46
C ILE A 561 0.46 13.60 25.65
N ASN A 562 -0.58 14.40 25.39
CA ASN A 562 -0.49 15.86 25.37
C ASN A 562 -0.87 16.53 26.70
N SER A 563 -1.52 15.81 27.64
CA SER A 563 -1.91 16.35 28.96
C SER A 563 -0.79 16.42 30.00
N SER A 564 0.45 16.26 29.61
CA SER A 564 1.65 16.18 30.47
C SER A 564 1.95 17.41 31.35
N GLY A 565 1.02 18.38 31.45
CA GLY A 565 1.12 19.56 32.33
C GLY A 565 0.37 19.46 33.68
N ARG A 566 -0.58 18.53 33.88
CA ARG A 566 -1.50 18.54 35.01
C ARG A 566 -1.38 17.45 36.07
N GLN A 567 -0.59 16.39 35.82
CA GLN A 567 -0.34 15.32 36.80
C GLN A 567 1.12 14.87 36.70
N ALA A 568 1.67 14.24 37.77
CA ALA A 568 3.02 13.72 37.81
C ALA A 568 3.33 12.95 36.50
N ARG A 569 4.41 13.35 35.79
CA ARG A 569 4.81 12.75 34.51
C ARG A 569 4.83 11.23 34.66
N PRO A 570 4.08 10.47 33.85
CA PRO A 570 4.23 9.01 33.78
C PRO A 570 5.70 8.66 33.50
N GLY A 571 6.15 7.54 34.01
CA GLY A 571 7.52 7.09 33.73
C GLY A 571 7.73 6.90 32.22
N GLU A 572 8.98 7.01 31.77
CA GLU A 572 9.33 6.89 30.34
C GLU A 572 8.84 5.57 29.71
N ALA A 573 8.85 4.48 30.48
CA ALA A 573 8.33 3.18 30.08
C ALA A 573 6.79 3.17 29.93
N GLU A 574 6.06 3.89 30.76
CA GLU A 574 4.59 3.98 30.70
C GLU A 574 4.16 4.84 29.48
N MET A 575 4.88 5.91 29.20
CA MET A 575 4.66 6.73 28.00
C MET A 575 4.96 5.95 26.71
N GLU A 576 5.94 5.04 26.70
CA GLU A 576 6.19 4.20 25.54
C GLU A 576 5.07 3.19 25.28
N ILE A 577 4.46 2.66 26.33
CA ILE A 577 3.26 1.80 26.19
C ILE A 577 2.11 2.59 25.53
N VAL A 578 1.89 3.84 25.97
CA VAL A 578 0.84 4.70 25.40
C VAL A 578 1.13 5.03 23.93
N ARG A 579 2.38 5.33 23.59
CA ARG A 579 2.79 5.57 22.20
C ARG A 579 2.61 4.32 21.33
N GLN A 580 2.95 3.15 21.86
CA GLN A 580 2.73 1.88 21.14
C GLN A 580 1.23 1.61 20.93
N ALA A 581 0.42 1.78 21.95
CA ALA A 581 -1.03 1.67 21.82
C ALA A 581 -1.61 2.65 20.78
N LEU A 582 -1.09 3.87 20.74
CA LEU A 582 -1.47 4.87 19.74
C LEU A 582 -1.13 4.39 18.31
N ARG A 583 0.12 3.97 18.06
CA ARG A 583 0.54 3.44 16.76
C ARG A 583 -0.34 2.26 16.29
N ASP A 584 -0.69 1.36 17.22
CA ASP A 584 -1.54 0.20 16.89
C ASP A 584 -2.97 0.61 16.48
N ARG A 585 -3.55 1.65 17.12
CA ARG A 585 -4.89 2.17 16.76
C ARG A 585 -4.86 2.94 15.44
N GLU A 586 -3.84 3.75 15.22
CA GLU A 586 -3.65 4.46 13.95
C GLU A 586 -3.52 3.47 12.79
N ARG A 587 -2.70 2.43 12.94
CA ARG A 587 -2.54 1.36 11.96
C ARG A 587 -3.86 0.64 11.68
N LYS A 588 -4.61 0.28 12.71
CA LYS A 588 -5.91 -0.37 12.56
C LYS A 588 -6.92 0.53 11.84
N THR A 589 -6.88 1.82 12.13
CA THR A 589 -7.71 2.82 11.44
C THR A 589 -7.39 2.85 9.95
N LEU A 590 -6.11 2.92 9.56
CA LEU A 590 -5.70 2.92 8.16
C LEU A 590 -6.10 1.61 7.45
N GLU A 591 -5.94 0.45 8.11
CA GLU A 591 -6.35 -0.83 7.55
C GLU A 591 -7.85 -0.87 7.23
N LEU A 592 -8.71 -0.45 8.17
CA LEU A 592 -10.16 -0.40 7.96
C LEU A 592 -10.55 0.60 6.86
N MET A 593 -9.85 1.72 6.76
CA MET A 593 -10.08 2.70 5.70
C MET A 593 -9.73 2.16 4.32
N ARG A 594 -8.60 1.43 4.18
CA ARG A 594 -8.23 0.75 2.95
C ARG A 594 -9.30 -0.25 2.53
N GLN A 595 -9.88 -1.00 3.47
CA GLN A 595 -10.97 -1.92 3.21
C GLN A 595 -12.21 -1.23 2.61
N LEU A 596 -12.54 -0.01 3.03
CA LEU A 596 -13.62 0.79 2.44
C LEU A 596 -13.25 1.33 1.06
N GLN A 597 -12.01 1.76 0.87
CA GLN A 597 -11.53 2.31 -0.40
C GLN A 597 -11.51 1.25 -1.51
N HIS A 598 -11.13 0.01 -1.21
CA HIS A 598 -11.08 -1.09 -2.18
C HIS A 598 -12.44 -1.39 -2.84
N ARG A 599 -13.55 -1.07 -2.18
CA ARG A 599 -14.90 -1.32 -2.65
C ARG A 599 -15.52 -0.16 -3.43
N SER A 600 -14.77 0.93 -3.63
CA SER A 600 -15.28 2.10 -4.33
C SER A 600 -15.29 1.85 -5.84
N ASP A 601 -16.48 1.74 -6.44
CA ASP A 601 -16.69 1.61 -7.90
C ASP A 601 -16.44 2.91 -8.68
N LYS A 602 -15.82 3.91 -8.07
CA LYS A 602 -15.57 5.21 -8.72
C LYS A 602 -14.49 5.07 -9.78
N ILE A 603 -14.90 5.11 -11.04
CA ILE A 603 -14.01 5.35 -12.17
C ILE A 603 -13.55 6.81 -12.07
N PHE A 604 -12.28 7.02 -11.81
CA PHE A 604 -11.71 8.37 -11.73
C PHE A 604 -11.52 8.93 -13.14
N PRO A 605 -12.07 10.11 -13.47
CA PRO A 605 -11.82 10.74 -14.76
C PRO A 605 -10.32 10.99 -14.93
N GLN A 606 -9.88 10.97 -16.19
CA GLN A 606 -8.51 11.37 -16.51
C GLN A 606 -8.29 12.81 -16.02
N VAL A 607 -7.21 13.01 -15.26
CA VAL A 607 -6.83 14.34 -14.78
C VAL A 607 -6.58 15.24 -15.99
N GLU A 608 -7.23 16.39 -16.01
CA GLU A 608 -6.94 17.42 -17.00
C GLU A 608 -5.44 17.78 -16.94
N LEU A 609 -4.80 17.78 -18.10
CA LEU A 609 -3.44 18.27 -18.21
C LEU A 609 -3.45 19.80 -18.05
N LEU A 610 -2.38 20.35 -17.48
CA LEU A 610 -2.24 21.79 -17.32
C LEU A 610 -2.35 22.50 -18.68
N ASP A 611 -3.34 23.38 -18.83
CA ASP A 611 -3.42 24.32 -19.95
C ASP A 611 -2.58 25.57 -19.63
N LEU A 612 -1.37 25.61 -20.15
CA LEU A 612 -0.44 26.72 -19.94
C LEU A 612 -1.04 28.07 -20.39
N ALA A 613 -1.77 28.11 -21.50
CA ALA A 613 -2.36 29.37 -21.99
C ALA A 613 -3.48 29.86 -21.07
N ALA A 614 -4.25 28.94 -20.50
CA ALA A 614 -5.24 29.29 -19.49
C ALA A 614 -4.58 29.73 -18.17
N LEU A 615 -3.55 29.03 -17.69
CA LEU A 615 -2.78 29.43 -16.51
C LEU A 615 -2.23 30.85 -16.67
N GLN A 616 -1.64 31.19 -17.82
CA GLN A 616 -1.11 32.51 -18.11
C GLN A 616 -2.21 33.59 -18.04
N ARG A 617 -3.41 33.33 -18.56
CA ARG A 617 -4.56 34.24 -18.42
C ARG A 617 -5.01 34.38 -16.98
N ASP A 618 -5.07 33.26 -16.23
CA ASP A 618 -5.53 33.25 -14.85
C ASP A 618 -4.56 33.98 -13.88
N LEU A 619 -3.25 33.99 -14.18
CA LEU A 619 -2.24 34.77 -13.46
C LEU A 619 -2.40 36.28 -13.65
N GLY A 620 -2.80 36.74 -14.84
CA GLY A 620 -2.91 38.13 -15.17
C GLY A 620 -1.56 38.88 -15.24
N THR A 621 -1.63 40.21 -15.35
CA THR A 621 -0.46 41.09 -15.58
C THR A 621 0.42 41.26 -14.33
N ASP A 622 -0.15 41.15 -13.14
CA ASP A 622 0.48 41.51 -11.87
C ASP A 622 1.17 40.36 -11.16
N THR A 623 1.02 39.10 -11.66
CA THR A 623 1.53 37.92 -11.01
C THR A 623 2.56 37.20 -11.87
N ALA A 624 3.65 36.74 -11.29
CA ALA A 624 4.54 35.76 -11.84
C ALA A 624 4.49 34.48 -11.00
N LEU A 625 4.35 33.34 -11.66
CA LEU A 625 4.56 32.03 -11.06
C LEU A 625 6.06 31.68 -11.19
N VAL A 626 6.66 31.25 -10.09
CA VAL A 626 8.03 30.73 -10.04
C VAL A 626 7.97 29.31 -9.50
N GLU A 627 8.24 28.36 -10.37
CA GLU A 627 8.21 26.93 -10.03
C GLU A 627 9.63 26.37 -10.04
N TYR A 628 10.06 25.87 -8.88
CA TYR A 628 11.36 25.23 -8.71
C TYR A 628 11.27 23.74 -8.97
N THR A 629 12.32 23.17 -9.55
CA THR A 629 12.48 21.71 -9.69
C THR A 629 13.97 21.36 -9.76
N THR A 630 14.27 20.06 -9.70
CA THR A 630 15.63 19.54 -9.83
C THR A 630 15.73 18.55 -10.98
N ILE A 631 16.87 18.59 -11.68
CA ILE A 631 17.32 17.51 -12.56
C ILE A 631 18.65 17.04 -11.98
N ASP A 632 18.71 15.81 -11.49
CA ASP A 632 19.76 15.31 -10.60
C ASP A 632 19.86 16.18 -9.33
N ASP A 633 20.97 16.92 -9.13
CA ASP A 633 21.15 17.89 -8.05
C ASP A 633 21.09 19.35 -8.54
N GLU A 634 20.91 19.57 -9.85
CA GLU A 634 20.79 20.91 -10.42
C GLU A 634 19.42 21.51 -10.11
N LEU A 635 19.39 22.60 -9.36
CA LEU A 635 18.19 23.42 -9.19
C LEU A 635 17.96 24.29 -10.43
N LEU A 636 16.69 24.34 -10.87
CA LEU A 636 16.22 25.24 -11.93
C LEU A 636 14.85 25.82 -11.55
N ALA A 637 14.49 26.94 -12.18
CA ALA A 637 13.20 27.60 -11.99
C ALA A 637 12.52 27.90 -13.33
N PHE A 638 11.24 27.50 -13.42
CA PHE A 638 10.34 27.97 -14.46
C PHE A 638 9.68 29.26 -14.00
N ILE A 639 9.63 30.25 -14.87
CA ILE A 639 9.01 31.55 -14.64
C ILE A 639 7.88 31.70 -15.65
N VAL A 640 6.64 31.68 -15.15
CA VAL A 640 5.44 31.84 -15.97
C VAL A 640 4.79 33.19 -15.65
N THR A 641 4.56 33.97 -16.70
CA THR A 641 3.82 35.26 -16.65
C THR A 641 2.72 35.23 -17.69
N GLU A 642 1.81 36.18 -17.66
CA GLU A 642 0.74 36.32 -18.67
C GLU A 642 1.27 36.17 -20.11
N LYS A 643 2.44 36.72 -20.41
CA LYS A 643 2.96 36.85 -21.77
C LYS A 643 4.04 35.87 -22.19
N LYS A 644 4.77 35.32 -21.25
CA LYS A 644 5.94 34.47 -21.51
C LYS A 644 6.15 33.41 -20.48
N MET A 645 6.86 32.41 -20.91
CA MET A 645 7.42 31.36 -20.07
C MET A 645 8.91 31.24 -20.34
N GLU A 646 9.71 31.17 -19.29
CA GLU A 646 11.16 31.02 -19.32
C GLU A 646 11.62 29.98 -18.33
N VAL A 647 12.78 29.40 -18.55
CA VAL A 647 13.46 28.54 -17.58
C VAL A 647 14.84 29.11 -17.29
N VAL A 648 15.23 29.14 -16.03
CA VAL A 648 16.57 29.51 -15.60
C VAL A 648 17.20 28.26 -14.97
N ARG A 649 18.30 27.84 -15.57
CA ARG A 649 19.07 26.65 -15.15
C ARG A 649 20.27 27.07 -14.28
N ASN A 650 20.88 26.08 -13.63
CA ASN A 650 22.11 26.22 -12.85
C ASN A 650 21.97 27.24 -11.72
N LEU A 651 20.85 27.24 -11.01
CA LEU A 651 20.67 28.08 -9.82
C LEU A 651 21.62 27.63 -8.69
N GLY A 652 22.06 26.37 -8.71
CA GLY A 652 22.93 25.75 -7.74
C GLY A 652 22.49 24.31 -7.47
N SER A 653 22.97 23.69 -6.39
CA SER A 653 22.56 22.33 -6.02
C SER A 653 21.46 22.34 -4.95
N GLU A 654 20.57 21.33 -5.00
CA GLU A 654 19.57 21.12 -3.97
C GLU A 654 20.22 20.89 -2.59
N ALA A 655 21.31 20.12 -2.56
CA ALA A 655 22.05 19.85 -1.34
C ALA A 655 22.57 21.15 -0.66
N THR A 656 23.02 22.15 -1.46
CA THR A 656 23.40 23.45 -0.94
C THR A 656 22.24 24.21 -0.34
N ALA A 657 21.09 24.24 -1.04
CA ALA A 657 19.88 24.89 -0.53
C ALA A 657 19.38 24.24 0.77
N ALA A 658 19.37 22.92 0.82
CA ALA A 658 18.97 22.16 2.01
C ALA A 658 19.88 22.41 3.21
N ALA A 659 21.22 22.49 3.00
CA ALA A 659 22.18 22.80 4.04
C ALA A 659 21.97 24.21 4.62
N GLU A 660 21.78 25.22 3.76
CA GLU A 660 21.54 26.60 4.21
C GLU A 660 20.19 26.73 4.94
N LEU A 661 19.15 26.06 4.44
CA LEU A 661 17.85 26.00 5.12
C LEU A 661 17.95 25.33 6.50
N GLY A 662 18.73 24.25 6.63
CA GLY A 662 18.99 23.59 7.91
C GLY A 662 19.66 24.53 8.92
N ARG A 663 20.64 25.35 8.47
CA ARG A 663 21.26 26.38 9.31
C ARG A 663 20.29 27.49 9.73
N LEU A 664 19.42 27.93 8.80
CA LEU A 664 18.37 28.90 9.09
C LEU A 664 17.40 28.35 10.15
N ARG A 665 16.92 27.10 9.96
CA ARG A 665 16.01 26.47 10.92
C ARG A 665 16.62 26.40 12.32
N PHE A 666 17.89 26.04 12.43
CA PHE A 666 18.57 26.07 13.72
C PHE A 666 18.50 27.42 14.40
N GLN A 667 18.64 28.57 13.66
CA GLN A 667 18.51 29.90 14.23
C GLN A 667 17.08 30.21 14.67
N ILE A 668 16.08 29.72 13.93
CA ILE A 668 14.65 29.86 14.24
C ILE A 668 14.32 29.05 15.49
N ASP A 669 14.72 27.76 15.54
CA ASP A 669 14.42 26.85 16.65
C ASP A 669 15.06 27.27 17.97
N THR A 670 16.16 28.06 17.94
CA THR A 670 16.75 28.64 19.14
C THR A 670 15.79 29.52 19.94
N LEU A 671 14.76 30.09 19.27
CA LEU A 671 13.74 30.93 19.89
C LEU A 671 12.46 30.15 20.29
N ARG A 672 12.34 28.89 19.93
CA ARG A 672 11.16 28.04 20.17
C ARG A 672 10.82 27.90 21.65
N HIS A 673 11.82 27.92 22.54
CA HIS A 673 11.64 27.73 23.98
C HIS A 673 11.49 29.05 24.77
N GLY A 674 11.14 30.12 24.07
CA GLY A 674 10.88 31.44 24.64
C GLY A 674 12.02 32.45 24.41
N SER A 675 11.63 33.69 24.13
CA SER A 675 12.57 34.77 23.81
C SER A 675 13.21 35.43 25.04
N GLU A 676 12.70 35.19 26.26
CA GLU A 676 13.18 35.91 27.46
C GLU A 676 14.65 35.63 27.80
N GLY A 677 15.05 34.34 27.73
CA GLY A 677 16.46 33.94 28.02
C GLY A 677 17.48 34.47 27.00
N VAL A 678 17.01 34.78 25.77
CA VAL A 678 17.87 35.17 24.64
C VAL A 678 17.70 36.59 24.17
N ARG A 679 16.85 37.40 24.85
CA ARG A 679 16.55 38.81 24.49
C ARG A 679 17.79 39.67 24.24
N ARG A 680 18.83 39.48 25.03
CA ARG A 680 20.12 40.25 24.90
C ARG A 680 20.90 39.90 23.62
N HIS A 681 20.66 38.71 23.08
CA HIS A 681 21.33 38.17 21.88
C HIS A 681 20.46 38.26 20.61
N LEU A 682 19.23 38.74 20.74
CA LEU A 682 18.26 38.79 19.63
C LEU A 682 18.80 39.54 18.39
N PRO A 683 19.51 40.71 18.52
CA PRO A 683 20.11 41.37 17.35
C PRO A 683 21.15 40.53 16.63
N ASP A 684 21.95 39.75 17.37
CA ASP A 684 22.97 38.87 16.79
C ASP A 684 22.34 37.66 16.10
N LEU A 685 21.30 37.07 16.70
CA LEU A 685 20.54 35.98 16.10
C LEU A 685 19.83 36.45 14.82
N THR A 686 19.26 37.65 14.82
CA THR A 686 18.65 38.27 13.64
C THR A 686 19.66 38.40 12.51
N ARG A 687 20.85 38.92 12.78
CA ARG A 687 21.93 39.06 11.78
C ARG A 687 22.41 37.71 11.25
N ARG A 688 22.43 36.67 12.09
CA ARG A 688 22.76 35.29 11.64
C ARG A 688 21.69 34.74 10.73
N ALA A 689 20.41 34.86 11.10
CA ALA A 689 19.29 34.45 10.27
C ALA A 689 19.30 35.18 8.92
N GLN A 690 19.51 36.51 8.93
CA GLN A 690 19.62 37.32 7.70
C GLN A 690 20.72 36.82 6.76
N ARG A 691 21.88 36.42 7.26
CA ARG A 691 22.98 35.87 6.42
C ARG A 691 22.58 34.61 5.70
N HIS A 692 21.89 33.66 6.37
CA HIS A 692 21.41 32.44 5.73
C HIS A 692 20.29 32.75 4.74
N LEU A 693 19.38 33.68 5.07
CA LEU A 693 18.35 34.16 4.16
C LEU A 693 18.94 34.88 2.94
N GLN A 694 20.06 35.59 3.10
CA GLN A 694 20.77 36.20 1.98
C GLN A 694 21.44 35.15 1.10
N SER A 695 22.09 34.16 1.68
CA SER A 695 22.67 33.04 0.90
C SER A 695 21.61 32.33 0.07
N LEU A 696 20.42 32.08 0.65
CA LEU A 696 19.30 31.46 -0.06
C LEU A 696 18.70 32.42 -1.13
N TYR A 697 18.63 33.72 -0.87
CA TYR A 697 18.24 34.71 -1.87
C TYR A 697 19.20 34.73 -3.08
N ASP A 698 20.49 34.73 -2.81
CA ASP A 698 21.53 34.75 -3.85
C ASP A 698 21.48 33.49 -4.72
N LEU A 699 21.10 32.35 -4.11
CA LEU A 699 20.96 31.08 -4.81
C LEU A 699 19.65 31.01 -5.63
N LEU A 700 18.52 31.35 -5.03
CA LEU A 700 17.20 31.04 -5.58
C LEU A 700 16.56 32.19 -6.36
N LEU A 701 16.74 33.46 -5.91
CA LEU A 701 16.01 34.61 -6.46
C LEU A 701 16.90 35.54 -7.29
N ARG A 702 18.15 35.80 -6.86
CA ARG A 702 19.02 36.72 -7.60
C ARG A 702 19.19 36.37 -9.07
N PRO A 703 19.37 35.09 -9.48
CA PRO A 703 19.52 34.73 -10.90
C PRO A 703 18.27 34.95 -11.74
N ILE A 704 17.10 35.03 -11.10
CA ILE A 704 15.79 35.15 -11.78
C ILE A 704 15.18 36.53 -11.66
N GLU A 705 15.66 37.37 -10.74
CA GLU A 705 15.05 38.65 -10.34
C GLU A 705 14.83 39.60 -11.53
N ALA A 706 15.82 39.68 -12.45
CA ALA A 706 15.72 40.51 -13.63
C ALA A 706 14.60 40.12 -14.61
N ARG A 707 14.06 38.90 -14.49
CA ARG A 707 12.98 38.36 -15.34
C ARG A 707 11.60 38.57 -14.74
N ILE A 708 11.52 39.02 -13.50
CA ILE A 708 10.28 39.15 -12.72
C ILE A 708 10.05 40.63 -12.42
N SER A 709 9.10 41.24 -13.11
CA SER A 709 8.68 42.62 -12.86
C SER A 709 7.39 42.72 -12.05
N GLN A 710 6.66 41.60 -11.89
CA GLN A 710 5.34 41.55 -11.28
C GLN A 710 5.37 41.86 -9.79
N ARG A 711 4.33 42.50 -9.28
CA ARG A 711 4.20 42.81 -7.86
C ARG A 711 3.99 41.57 -6.99
N ARG A 712 3.33 40.54 -7.52
CA ARG A 712 3.01 39.31 -6.84
C ARG A 712 3.83 38.13 -7.38
N LEU A 713 4.30 37.29 -6.44
CA LEU A 713 4.96 36.03 -6.75
C LEU A 713 4.13 34.88 -6.19
N ALA A 714 3.70 34.01 -7.07
CA ALA A 714 3.21 32.68 -6.70
C ALA A 714 4.40 31.71 -6.77
N ILE A 715 4.76 31.11 -5.64
CA ILE A 715 5.90 30.20 -5.55
C ILE A 715 5.40 28.77 -5.50
N VAL A 716 5.93 27.93 -6.36
CA VAL A 716 5.80 26.47 -6.28
C VAL A 716 7.16 25.92 -5.83
N PRO A 717 7.31 25.58 -4.55
CA PRO A 717 8.56 25.06 -4.02
C PRO A 717 8.83 23.63 -4.52
N HIS A 718 10.04 23.13 -4.30
CA HIS A 718 10.42 21.75 -4.59
C HIS A 718 11.09 21.13 -3.38
N ARG A 719 10.69 19.93 -2.97
CA ARG A 719 11.28 19.16 -1.88
C ARG A 719 11.48 20.01 -0.61
N THR A 720 12.74 20.19 -0.14
CA THR A 720 13.04 20.94 1.08
C THR A 720 12.64 22.41 1.01
N LEU A 721 12.49 23.01 -0.17
CA LEU A 721 12.06 24.39 -0.34
C LEU A 721 10.62 24.64 0.13
N HIS A 722 9.79 23.62 0.32
CA HIS A 722 8.47 23.76 0.95
C HIS A 722 8.54 24.30 2.39
N TYR A 723 9.69 24.14 3.04
CA TYR A 723 9.91 24.65 4.42
C TYR A 723 10.57 26.03 4.45
N LEU A 724 10.84 26.64 3.29
CA LEU A 724 11.51 27.93 3.21
C LEU A 724 10.49 29.07 3.27
N PRO A 725 10.64 30.05 4.20
CA PRO A 725 9.86 31.27 4.21
C PRO A 725 10.35 32.24 3.13
N PHE A 726 9.90 32.08 1.87
CA PHE A 726 10.37 32.93 0.76
C PHE A 726 10.16 34.42 1.04
N GLN A 727 9.08 34.82 1.74
CA GLN A 727 8.85 36.21 2.15
C GLN A 727 9.98 36.81 2.99
N ALA A 728 10.73 35.96 3.70
CA ALA A 728 11.86 36.39 4.56
C ALA A 728 13.21 36.38 3.84
N LEU A 729 13.29 35.95 2.57
CA LEU A 729 14.54 36.03 1.82
C LEU A 729 15.05 37.47 1.77
N HIS A 730 16.38 37.66 1.96
CA HIS A 730 16.99 38.95 2.17
C HIS A 730 18.04 39.25 1.10
N ASP A 731 17.95 40.39 0.38
CA ASP A 731 18.86 40.70 -0.72
C ASP A 731 20.19 41.37 -0.29
N GLY A 732 20.40 41.55 1.02
CA GLY A 732 21.47 42.32 1.66
C GLY A 732 20.97 43.65 2.22
N ASN A 733 19.85 44.22 1.73
CA ASN A 733 19.29 45.50 2.14
C ASN A 733 17.88 45.37 2.71
N ALA A 734 17.01 44.56 2.09
CA ALA A 734 15.60 44.41 2.43
C ALA A 734 15.14 42.96 2.28
N TYR A 735 14.08 42.62 2.99
CA TYR A 735 13.39 41.34 2.82
C TYR A 735 12.51 41.34 1.57
N LEU A 736 12.30 40.20 0.95
CA LEU A 736 11.50 40.07 -0.28
C LEU A 736 10.09 40.62 -0.11
N MET A 737 9.44 40.36 1.03
CA MET A 737 8.09 40.85 1.31
C MET A 737 7.97 42.41 1.35
N GLU A 738 9.07 43.13 1.60
CA GLU A 738 9.02 44.60 1.56
C GLU A 738 8.69 45.12 0.18
N ARG A 739 8.97 44.32 -0.87
CA ARG A 739 8.77 44.70 -2.29
C ARG A 739 7.72 43.89 -3.03
N ARG A 740 7.41 42.66 -2.53
CA ARG A 740 6.55 41.71 -3.24
C ARG A 740 5.47 41.14 -2.32
N GLU A 741 4.33 40.81 -2.90
CA GLU A 741 3.33 39.94 -2.27
C GLU A 741 3.66 38.49 -2.61
N ILE A 742 3.64 37.60 -1.65
CA ILE A 742 4.05 36.20 -1.82
C ILE A 742 2.87 35.28 -1.50
N SER A 743 2.62 34.35 -2.38
CA SER A 743 1.76 33.19 -2.13
C SER A 743 2.48 31.90 -2.55
N TYR A 744 2.03 30.78 -2.03
CA TYR A 744 2.57 29.46 -2.32
C TYR A 744 1.52 28.62 -3.03
N ALA A 745 1.99 27.59 -3.74
CA ALA A 745 1.11 26.56 -4.27
C ALA A 745 1.83 25.21 -4.29
N PRO A 746 1.11 24.10 -4.14
CA PRO A 746 1.68 22.76 -4.26
C PRO A 746 2.16 22.45 -5.69
N SER A 747 1.41 22.91 -6.70
CA SER A 747 1.76 22.84 -8.12
C SER A 747 1.05 23.95 -8.88
N ALA A 748 1.45 24.19 -10.12
CA ALA A 748 0.78 25.18 -10.99
C ALA A 748 -0.66 24.78 -11.30
N LEU A 749 -0.92 23.48 -11.46
CA LEU A 749 -2.26 22.97 -11.71
C LEU A 749 -3.20 23.15 -10.51
N VAL A 750 -2.72 22.87 -9.28
CA VAL A 750 -3.47 23.15 -8.04
C VAL A 750 -3.77 24.65 -7.91
N LEU A 751 -2.78 25.50 -8.18
CA LEU A 751 -2.99 26.95 -8.19
C LEU A 751 -4.08 27.35 -9.19
N GLN A 752 -4.04 26.82 -10.40
CA GLN A 752 -5.02 27.11 -11.44
C GLN A 752 -6.44 26.74 -10.99
N GLN A 753 -6.61 25.56 -10.38
CA GLN A 753 -7.89 25.14 -9.81
C GLN A 753 -8.38 26.10 -8.71
N CYS A 754 -7.50 26.53 -7.81
CA CYS A 754 -7.83 27.51 -6.78
C CYS A 754 -8.26 28.88 -7.37
N LEU A 755 -7.58 29.32 -8.45
CA LEU A 755 -7.90 30.60 -9.11
C LEU A 755 -9.27 30.59 -9.81
N ARG A 756 -9.70 29.44 -10.31
CA ARG A 756 -10.97 29.24 -11.05
C ARG A 756 -12.20 29.07 -10.14
N GLN A 757 -11.98 28.79 -8.86
CA GLN A 757 -13.13 28.75 -7.92
C GLN A 757 -13.82 30.11 -7.83
N ASP A 758 -15.12 30.10 -7.61
CA ASP A 758 -15.91 31.33 -7.47
C ASP A 758 -15.38 32.19 -6.29
N LYS A 759 -15.37 33.50 -6.50
CA LYS A 759 -14.99 34.44 -5.44
C LYS A 759 -16.10 34.51 -4.43
N GLN A 760 -15.86 33.98 -3.24
CA GLN A 760 -16.76 34.13 -2.10
C GLN A 760 -16.61 35.53 -1.46
N GLY A 761 -17.67 35.99 -0.82
CA GLY A 761 -17.60 37.20 -0.02
C GLY A 761 -16.78 37.01 1.26
N LEU A 762 -16.63 38.05 2.05
CA LEU A 762 -15.98 38.03 3.37
C LEU A 762 -16.96 38.54 4.43
N ARG A 763 -18.21 38.08 4.42
CA ARG A 763 -19.28 38.55 5.30
C ARG A 763 -19.46 37.71 6.53
N LYS A 764 -19.43 36.39 6.39
CA LYS A 764 -19.69 35.45 7.47
C LYS A 764 -18.43 34.72 7.90
N ALA A 765 -18.02 34.93 9.14
CA ALA A 765 -16.87 34.27 9.75
C ALA A 765 -17.30 33.21 10.75
N LEU A 766 -16.63 32.05 10.69
CA LEU A 766 -16.65 31.00 11.69
C LEU A 766 -15.29 31.02 12.41
N LEU A 767 -15.29 31.41 13.69
CA LEU A 767 -14.11 31.54 14.53
C LEU A 767 -14.16 30.48 15.63
N LEU A 768 -13.19 29.55 15.65
CA LEU A 768 -13.05 28.57 16.72
C LEU A 768 -11.75 28.82 17.47
N GLY A 769 -11.83 28.94 18.79
CA GLY A 769 -10.67 29.13 19.66
C GLY A 769 -10.63 28.10 20.79
N VAL A 770 -9.51 27.41 20.97
CA VAL A 770 -9.26 26.55 22.14
C VAL A 770 -7.98 27.00 22.81
N ALA A 771 -8.11 27.65 23.97
CA ALA A 771 -6.99 28.16 24.74
C ALA A 771 -6.53 27.15 25.79
N ASP A 772 -5.25 27.23 26.12
CA ASP A 772 -4.66 26.52 27.23
C ASP A 772 -3.53 27.31 27.89
N GLU A 773 -2.73 26.68 28.76
CA GLU A 773 -1.60 27.33 29.44
C GLU A 773 -0.50 27.81 28.50
N GLN A 774 -0.35 27.20 27.31
CA GLN A 774 0.68 27.54 26.32
C GLN A 774 0.19 28.57 25.29
N THR A 775 -1.13 28.65 25.07
CA THR A 775 -1.78 29.54 24.12
C THR A 775 -2.88 30.39 24.74
N PRO A 776 -2.58 31.16 25.80
CA PRO A 776 -3.58 31.97 26.51
C PRO A 776 -4.15 33.12 25.66
N ARG A 777 -3.44 33.56 24.60
CA ARG A 777 -3.87 34.66 23.74
C ARG A 777 -4.94 34.30 22.72
N VAL A 778 -5.27 33.03 22.60
CA VAL A 778 -6.33 32.56 21.67
C VAL A 778 -7.66 33.25 21.96
N HIS A 779 -8.03 33.45 23.23
CA HIS A 779 -9.27 34.17 23.59
C HIS A 779 -9.23 35.61 23.13
N ASP A 780 -8.11 36.33 23.40
CA ASP A 780 -7.91 37.74 23.00
C ASP A 780 -7.98 37.85 21.46
N GLU A 781 -7.40 36.88 20.73
CA GLU A 781 -7.45 36.82 19.28
C GLU A 781 -8.91 36.70 18.76
N ILE A 782 -9.65 35.69 19.22
CA ILE A 782 -11.05 35.47 18.79
C ILE A 782 -11.94 36.66 19.14
N GLU A 783 -11.78 37.25 20.35
CA GLU A 783 -12.55 38.43 20.80
C GLU A 783 -12.27 39.64 19.90
N ALA A 784 -11.01 39.86 19.53
CA ALA A 784 -10.63 40.98 18.66
C ALA A 784 -11.09 40.79 17.20
N LEU A 785 -11.16 39.55 16.71
CA LEU A 785 -11.63 39.25 15.35
C LEU A 785 -13.15 39.31 15.20
N THR A 786 -13.91 39.02 16.25
CA THR A 786 -15.37 38.93 16.25
C THR A 786 -16.05 40.17 15.66
N PRO A 787 -15.69 41.43 16.04
CA PRO A 787 -16.35 42.61 15.52
C PRO A 787 -15.94 43.01 14.10
N LEU A 788 -14.95 42.40 13.50
CA LEU A 788 -14.45 42.74 12.18
C LEU A 788 -15.40 42.29 11.06
N PHE A 789 -16.18 41.27 11.27
CA PHE A 789 -17.08 40.70 10.27
C PHE A 789 -18.54 41.09 10.53
N PRO A 790 -19.35 41.29 9.46
CA PRO A 790 -20.78 41.59 9.61
C PRO A 790 -21.57 40.49 10.33
N GLU A 791 -21.21 39.24 10.10
CA GLU A 791 -21.79 38.04 10.71
C GLU A 791 -20.69 37.15 11.25
N THR A 792 -20.73 36.86 12.55
CA THR A 792 -19.71 36.03 13.20
C THR A 792 -20.35 34.93 14.03
N VAL A 793 -19.87 33.70 13.87
CA VAL A 793 -20.09 32.62 14.81
C VAL A 793 -18.77 32.35 15.51
N ALA A 794 -18.65 32.79 16.76
CA ALA A 794 -17.48 32.59 17.60
C ALA A 794 -17.74 31.48 18.62
N LEU A 795 -16.90 30.45 18.61
CA LEU A 795 -17.00 29.30 19.51
C LEU A 795 -15.66 29.14 20.25
N LEU A 796 -15.74 29.05 21.57
CA LEU A 796 -14.56 28.97 22.44
C LEU A 796 -14.52 27.66 23.24
N ASP A 797 -13.35 27.15 23.45
CA ASP A 797 -13.03 26.00 24.30
C ASP A 797 -13.97 24.80 24.05
N ARG A 798 -14.77 24.41 25.03
CA ARG A 798 -15.70 23.26 24.90
C ARG A 798 -16.79 23.43 23.84
N ALA A 799 -17.08 24.65 23.41
CA ALA A 799 -18.03 24.93 22.34
C ALA A 799 -17.39 24.82 20.95
N ALA A 800 -16.06 24.95 20.85
CA ALA A 800 -15.29 24.84 19.61
C ALA A 800 -15.07 23.38 19.24
N THR A 801 -16.13 22.69 18.86
CA THR A 801 -16.10 21.21 18.60
C THR A 801 -15.95 20.87 17.12
N ILE A 802 -15.47 19.65 16.81
CA ILE A 802 -15.42 19.09 15.47
C ILE A 802 -16.84 19.02 14.87
N ALA A 803 -17.82 18.64 15.70
CA ALA A 803 -19.23 18.61 15.30
C ALA A 803 -19.76 19.99 14.92
N ALA A 804 -19.41 21.04 15.70
CA ALA A 804 -19.78 22.42 15.41
C ALA A 804 -19.09 22.91 14.12
N LEU A 805 -17.81 22.59 13.92
CA LEU A 805 -17.09 22.92 12.70
C LEU A 805 -17.79 22.30 11.48
N ARG A 806 -18.05 20.99 11.48
CA ARG A 806 -18.75 20.30 10.39
C ARG A 806 -20.11 20.91 10.06
N LYS A 807 -20.85 21.35 11.07
CA LYS A 807 -22.19 21.95 10.92
C LYS A 807 -22.14 23.36 10.33
N GLN A 808 -21.18 24.19 10.74
CA GLN A 808 -21.15 25.62 10.44
C GLN A 808 -20.28 25.98 9.23
N ALA A 809 -19.19 25.23 9.00
CA ALA A 809 -18.21 25.52 7.95
C ALA A 809 -18.80 25.62 6.53
N PRO A 810 -19.80 24.78 6.12
CA PRO A 810 -20.39 24.88 4.78
C PRO A 810 -21.05 26.22 4.46
N SER A 811 -21.41 27.02 5.49
CA SER A 811 -22.06 28.29 5.31
C SER A 811 -21.17 29.51 5.63
N ALA A 812 -19.90 29.30 5.94
CA ALA A 812 -18.96 30.35 6.31
C ALA A 812 -18.14 30.81 5.10
N ASP A 813 -17.91 32.11 4.97
CA ASP A 813 -17.01 32.70 3.98
C ASP A 813 -15.55 32.63 4.45
N VAL A 814 -15.32 32.67 5.74
CA VAL A 814 -14.01 32.55 6.40
C VAL A 814 -14.11 31.55 7.54
N VAL A 815 -13.17 30.62 7.60
CA VAL A 815 -13.00 29.70 8.73
C VAL A 815 -11.65 29.99 9.39
N HIS A 816 -11.67 30.28 10.70
CA HIS A 816 -10.49 30.56 11.48
C HIS A 816 -10.42 29.60 12.68
N LEU A 817 -9.34 28.86 12.79
CA LEU A 817 -9.08 27.90 13.85
C LEU A 817 -7.84 28.35 14.63
N ALA A 818 -8.02 28.77 15.89
CA ALA A 818 -6.97 29.16 16.80
C ALA A 818 -6.87 28.12 17.94
N CYS A 819 -5.86 27.25 17.89
CA CYS A 819 -5.74 26.12 18.79
C CYS A 819 -4.33 25.51 18.72
N HIS A 820 -4.09 24.45 19.49
CA HIS A 820 -2.88 23.65 19.29
C HIS A 820 -2.92 22.86 17.99
N GLY A 821 -1.78 22.89 17.26
CA GLY A 821 -1.51 22.00 16.12
C GLY A 821 -0.39 21.02 16.46
N GLN A 822 -0.53 19.79 15.99
CA GLN A 822 0.49 18.75 16.09
C GLN A 822 0.79 18.17 14.71
N PHE A 823 2.01 18.35 14.26
CA PHE A 823 2.49 17.68 13.06
C PHE A 823 3.13 16.32 13.40
N ARG A 824 2.78 15.28 12.66
CA ARG A 824 3.24 13.90 12.83
C ARG A 824 4.03 13.45 11.60
N PRO A 825 5.37 13.63 11.59
CA PRO A 825 6.19 13.21 10.46
C PRO A 825 6.21 11.69 10.25
N ASP A 826 5.99 10.91 11.30
CA ASP A 826 5.91 9.44 11.29
C ASP A 826 4.58 8.93 10.74
N ASN A 827 3.50 9.73 10.85
CA ASN A 827 2.19 9.39 10.32
C ASN A 827 1.40 10.67 9.95
N PRO A 828 1.70 11.29 8.79
CA PRO A 828 1.22 12.64 8.46
C PRO A 828 -0.30 12.79 8.38
N LEU A 829 -1.03 11.71 8.06
CA LEU A 829 -2.50 11.72 8.01
C LEU A 829 -3.15 11.92 9.39
N PHE A 830 -2.40 11.67 10.47
CA PHE A 830 -2.80 11.91 11.85
C PHE A 830 -2.24 13.20 12.44
N SER A 831 -1.62 14.05 11.62
CA SER A 831 -1.39 15.44 12.00
C SER A 831 -2.74 16.10 12.31
N SER A 832 -2.83 16.87 13.39
CA SER A 832 -4.13 17.23 13.96
C SER A 832 -4.17 18.59 14.62
N LEU A 833 -5.39 19.11 14.80
CA LEU A 833 -5.72 20.34 15.52
C LEU A 833 -6.58 19.99 16.74
N GLN A 834 -6.24 20.55 17.90
CA GLN A 834 -6.98 20.31 19.13
C GLN A 834 -8.25 21.16 19.17
N LEU A 835 -9.41 20.51 19.21
CA LEU A 835 -10.72 21.16 19.41
C LEU A 835 -11.33 20.72 20.74
N GLY A 836 -12.46 21.32 21.09
CA GLY A 836 -13.08 21.14 22.39
C GLY A 836 -13.62 19.73 22.71
N ASP A 837 -13.87 18.92 21.69
CA ASP A 837 -14.34 17.53 21.77
C ASP A 837 -13.31 16.49 21.31
N GLY A 838 -12.13 16.92 20.86
CA GLY A 838 -11.07 15.99 20.43
C GLY A 838 -10.11 16.59 19.42
N TRP A 839 -9.38 15.71 18.72
CA TRP A 839 -8.37 16.07 17.74
C TRP A 839 -8.91 15.94 16.30
N LEU A 840 -8.95 17.06 15.58
CA LEU A 840 -9.30 17.09 14.15
C LEU A 840 -8.07 16.68 13.34
N THR A 841 -8.09 15.48 12.78
CA THR A 841 -6.98 14.97 11.96
C THR A 841 -7.07 15.49 10.52
N VAL A 842 -5.99 15.32 9.73
CA VAL A 842 -6.02 15.56 8.26
C VAL A 842 -7.19 14.83 7.62
N ARG A 843 -7.43 13.58 8.06
CA ARG A 843 -8.53 12.77 7.58
C ARG A 843 -9.90 13.38 7.85
N ASP A 844 -10.10 13.92 9.06
CA ASP A 844 -11.35 14.59 9.40
C ASP A 844 -11.56 15.85 8.56
N ALA A 845 -10.47 16.50 8.17
CA ALA A 845 -10.52 17.68 7.32
C ALA A 845 -11.06 17.37 5.91
N TYR A 846 -10.76 16.20 5.35
CA TYR A 846 -11.31 15.76 4.04
C TYR A 846 -12.84 15.72 4.01
N ASP A 847 -13.46 15.40 5.14
CA ASP A 847 -14.92 15.30 5.26
C ASP A 847 -15.62 16.66 5.48
N LEU A 848 -14.85 17.75 5.57
CA LEU A 848 -15.40 19.10 5.67
C LEU A 848 -15.86 19.56 4.27
N ASN A 849 -17.09 20.01 4.16
CA ASN A 849 -17.60 20.59 2.91
C ASN A 849 -17.44 22.10 2.97
N LEU A 850 -16.32 22.62 2.44
CA LEU A 850 -15.96 24.03 2.54
C LEU A 850 -16.34 24.80 1.27
N HIS A 851 -17.02 25.92 1.45
CA HIS A 851 -17.32 26.88 0.38
C HIS A 851 -16.77 28.26 0.73
N CYS A 852 -15.71 28.32 1.53
CA CYS A 852 -15.14 29.54 2.05
C CYS A 852 -14.12 30.19 1.10
N ALA A 853 -13.87 31.49 1.29
CA ALA A 853 -12.81 32.22 0.60
C ALA A 853 -11.42 31.93 1.20
N LEU A 854 -11.37 31.65 2.50
CA LEU A 854 -10.13 31.50 3.26
C LEU A 854 -10.32 30.58 4.48
N VAL A 855 -9.36 29.69 4.69
CA VAL A 855 -9.15 28.98 5.96
C VAL A 855 -7.87 29.50 6.59
N THR A 856 -7.95 29.90 7.87
CA THR A 856 -6.79 30.28 8.67
C THR A 856 -6.57 29.26 9.77
N LEU A 857 -5.37 28.68 9.83
CA LEU A 857 -4.95 27.80 10.89
C LEU A 857 -3.93 28.52 11.77
N SER A 858 -4.45 29.26 12.77
CA SER A 858 -3.64 29.97 13.76
C SER A 858 -3.17 29.00 14.84
N ALA A 859 -2.30 28.06 14.42
CA ALA A 859 -1.79 26.97 15.24
C ALA A 859 -0.35 26.62 14.84
N CYS A 860 0.36 25.93 15.73
CA CYS A 860 1.75 25.57 15.50
C CYS A 860 1.89 24.54 14.35
N GLU A 861 2.89 24.71 13.50
CA GLU A 861 3.35 23.72 12.50
C GLU A 861 2.27 23.24 11.50
N THR A 862 1.20 24.04 11.29
CA THR A 862 0.08 23.63 10.41
C THR A 862 0.44 23.54 8.93
N GLY A 863 1.48 24.23 8.50
CA GLY A 863 2.04 24.18 7.14
C GLY A 863 3.17 23.19 6.98
N VAL A 864 3.57 22.52 8.06
CA VAL A 864 4.59 21.45 7.96
C VAL A 864 3.93 20.20 7.38
N SER A 865 4.58 19.61 6.40
CA SER A 865 4.10 18.43 5.69
C SER A 865 5.25 17.46 5.47
N VAL A 866 4.97 16.19 5.29
CA VAL A 866 5.94 15.27 4.69
C VAL A 866 5.89 15.47 3.18
N VAL A 867 7.03 15.76 2.58
CA VAL A 867 7.18 15.86 1.14
C VAL A 867 7.56 14.48 0.61
N SER A 868 6.62 13.81 -0.02
CA SER A 868 6.83 12.51 -0.66
C SER A 868 7.32 12.67 -2.11
N PRO A 869 7.88 11.63 -2.73
CA PRO A 869 8.28 11.67 -4.13
C PRO A 869 7.16 12.18 -5.04
N GLY A 870 7.48 13.09 -5.97
CA GLY A 870 6.52 13.81 -6.78
C GLY A 870 5.96 15.07 -6.10
N ASP A 871 6.66 15.61 -5.09
CA ASP A 871 6.26 16.78 -4.29
C ASP A 871 4.84 16.66 -3.71
N GLU A 872 4.41 15.46 -3.38
CA GLU A 872 3.15 15.22 -2.70
C GLU A 872 3.27 15.70 -1.24
N LEU A 873 2.50 16.72 -0.91
CA LEU A 873 2.44 17.30 0.43
C LEU A 873 1.39 16.56 1.27
N ILE A 874 1.82 15.82 2.26
CA ILE A 874 0.92 15.12 3.18
C ILE A 874 0.93 15.85 4.52
N GLY A 875 -0.19 16.52 4.83
CA GLY A 875 -0.35 17.30 6.05
C GLY A 875 -1.69 18.04 6.10
N LEU A 876 -1.91 18.86 7.15
CA LEU A 876 -3.19 19.54 7.40
C LEU A 876 -3.67 20.41 6.21
N ALA A 877 -2.74 21.12 5.55
CA ALA A 877 -3.09 21.96 4.41
C ALA A 877 -3.80 21.17 3.31
N ARG A 878 -3.35 19.95 3.04
CA ARG A 878 -3.93 19.07 2.02
C ARG A 878 -5.40 18.75 2.35
N GLY A 879 -5.69 18.38 3.60
CA GLY A 879 -7.07 18.06 4.01
C GLY A 879 -8.05 19.20 3.78
N PHE A 880 -7.66 20.42 4.07
CA PHE A 880 -8.51 21.60 3.86
C PHE A 880 -8.61 22.01 2.38
N PHE A 881 -7.58 21.83 1.57
CA PHE A 881 -7.68 22.00 0.11
C PHE A 881 -8.67 21.00 -0.48
N ALA A 882 -8.55 19.73 -0.14
CA ALA A 882 -9.45 18.68 -0.60
C ALA A 882 -10.91 18.92 -0.17
N ALA A 883 -11.11 19.53 1.01
CA ALA A 883 -12.42 19.95 1.50
C ALA A 883 -13.02 21.14 0.71
N GLY A 884 -12.24 21.81 -0.16
CA GLY A 884 -12.74 22.87 -1.05
C GLY A 884 -12.26 24.29 -0.73
N SER A 885 -11.29 24.48 0.17
CA SER A 885 -10.74 25.82 0.45
C SER A 885 -9.80 26.28 -0.68
N PRO A 886 -10.01 27.45 -1.33
CA PRO A 886 -9.11 27.95 -2.37
C PRO A 886 -7.87 28.66 -1.82
N SER A 887 -7.90 29.07 -0.56
CA SER A 887 -6.83 29.81 0.10
C SER A 887 -6.67 29.39 1.55
N MET A 888 -5.43 29.25 1.98
CA MET A 888 -5.10 28.91 3.36
C MET A 888 -3.99 29.77 3.92
N LEU A 889 -4.15 30.21 5.17
CA LEU A 889 -3.09 30.82 5.95
C LEU A 889 -2.60 29.81 7.01
N ILE A 890 -1.36 29.41 6.92
CA ILE A 890 -0.77 28.31 7.70
C ILE A 890 0.63 28.67 8.20
N SER A 891 1.11 27.98 9.25
CA SER A 891 2.42 28.27 9.88
C SER A 891 3.48 27.21 9.53
N LEU A 892 4.74 27.64 9.29
CA LEU A 892 5.88 26.77 8.96
C LEU A 892 6.63 26.22 10.19
N TRP A 893 6.41 26.81 11.38
CA TRP A 893 7.04 26.38 12.65
C TRP A 893 6.18 26.79 13.85
N THR A 894 6.59 26.35 15.03
CA THR A 894 5.96 26.72 16.31
C THR A 894 5.99 28.24 16.50
N VAL A 895 4.84 28.85 16.67
CA VAL A 895 4.66 30.32 16.71
C VAL A 895 4.72 30.88 18.13
N ASP A 896 5.06 32.17 18.25
CA ASP A 896 4.96 32.95 19.48
C ASP A 896 3.51 33.44 19.64
N ASP A 897 2.84 33.06 20.72
CA ASP A 897 1.41 33.28 20.94
C ASP A 897 1.02 34.79 20.86
N ASP A 898 1.83 35.69 21.47
CA ASP A 898 1.55 37.13 21.47
C ASP A 898 1.79 37.75 20.07
N ALA A 899 2.87 37.33 19.36
CA ALA A 899 3.12 37.81 18.01
C ALA A 899 2.07 37.31 17.02
N THR A 900 1.57 36.09 17.20
CA THR A 900 0.52 35.48 16.38
C THR A 900 -0.80 36.19 16.51
N ALA A 901 -1.30 36.40 17.73
CA ALA A 901 -2.54 37.12 17.95
C ALA A 901 -2.50 38.52 17.31
N GLN A 902 -1.39 39.27 17.47
CA GLN A 902 -1.21 40.58 16.83
C GLN A 902 -1.20 40.47 15.31
N LEU A 903 -0.51 39.49 14.74
CA LEU A 903 -0.40 39.27 13.28
C LEU A 903 -1.78 38.96 12.69
N MET A 904 -2.56 38.11 13.33
CA MET A 904 -3.90 37.73 12.86
C MET A 904 -4.87 38.94 12.92
N ILE A 905 -4.83 39.73 13.98
CA ILE A 905 -5.65 40.94 14.10
C ILE A 905 -5.32 41.92 12.96
N GLU A 906 -4.04 42.21 12.70
CA GLU A 906 -3.62 43.09 11.61
C GLU A 906 -3.96 42.50 10.25
N PHE A 907 -3.76 41.19 10.05
CA PHE A 907 -4.12 40.51 8.81
C PHE A 907 -5.61 40.71 8.46
N TYR A 908 -6.50 40.39 9.38
CA TYR A 908 -7.93 40.52 9.14
C TYR A 908 -8.40 41.99 9.01
N ARG A 909 -7.81 42.94 9.74
CA ARG A 909 -8.07 44.36 9.53
C ARG A 909 -7.80 44.81 8.10
N HIS A 910 -6.63 44.42 7.56
CA HIS A 910 -6.25 44.73 6.18
C HIS A 910 -7.09 43.96 5.14
N LEU A 911 -7.44 42.71 5.43
CA LEU A 911 -8.28 41.88 4.54
C LEU A 911 -9.70 42.50 4.41
N ILE A 912 -10.34 42.84 5.52
CA ILE A 912 -11.68 43.42 5.52
C ILE A 912 -11.69 44.87 4.96
N ALA A 913 -10.60 45.59 5.06
CA ALA A 913 -10.44 46.90 4.41
C ALA A 913 -10.32 46.78 2.86
N GLY A 914 -10.42 45.61 2.29
CA GLY A 914 -10.44 45.35 0.85
C GLY A 914 -9.08 44.92 0.26
N GLY A 915 -8.11 44.64 1.09
CA GLY A 915 -6.83 44.03 0.66
C GLY A 915 -7.02 42.60 0.16
N SER A 916 -6.20 42.18 -0.82
CA SER A 916 -6.10 40.75 -1.14
C SER A 916 -5.47 39.99 0.04
N PRO A 917 -5.72 38.67 0.20
CA PRO A 917 -5.10 37.89 1.27
C PRO A 917 -3.57 38.02 1.31
N ALA A 918 -2.89 38.02 0.15
CA ALA A 918 -1.44 38.20 0.07
C ALA A 918 -0.98 39.60 0.49
N ALA A 919 -1.72 40.66 0.10
CA ALA A 919 -1.43 42.05 0.50
C ALA A 919 -1.68 42.25 2.00
N ALA A 920 -2.77 41.69 2.53
CA ALA A 920 -3.12 41.77 3.95
C ALA A 920 -2.05 41.05 4.82
N LEU A 921 -1.60 39.85 4.42
CA LEU A 921 -0.54 39.12 5.13
C LEU A 921 0.78 39.92 5.10
N ARG A 922 1.16 40.40 3.92
CA ARG A 922 2.34 41.24 3.79
C ARG A 922 2.32 42.42 4.76
N GLN A 923 1.20 43.14 4.83
CA GLN A 923 1.07 44.35 5.68
C GLN A 923 1.14 43.98 7.17
N ALA A 924 0.47 42.90 7.59
CA ALA A 924 0.55 42.39 8.94
C ALA A 924 1.99 42.02 9.32
N GLN A 925 2.71 41.30 8.43
CA GLN A 925 4.11 40.90 8.64
C GLN A 925 5.02 42.12 8.79
N LEU A 926 4.83 43.19 7.99
CA LEU A 926 5.57 44.43 8.08
C LEU A 926 5.33 45.14 9.43
N THR A 927 4.10 45.12 9.93
CA THR A 927 3.76 45.68 11.23
C THR A 927 4.44 44.96 12.39
N ILE A 928 4.44 43.63 12.38
CA ILE A 928 5.12 42.83 13.41
C ILE A 928 6.64 42.99 13.29
N MET A 929 7.21 42.99 12.09
CA MET A 929 8.65 43.15 11.84
C MET A 929 9.19 44.47 12.43
N ALA A 930 8.41 45.53 12.35
CA ALA A 930 8.82 46.85 12.89
C ALA A 930 9.05 46.83 14.42
N THR A 931 8.36 45.96 15.16
CA THR A 931 8.49 45.85 16.62
C THR A 931 9.33 44.63 17.05
N ARG A 932 9.34 43.59 16.22
CA ARG A 932 10.01 42.30 16.45
C ARG A 932 10.80 41.87 15.21
N PRO A 933 12.06 42.38 15.03
CA PRO A 933 12.78 42.27 13.76
C PRO A 933 13.24 40.84 13.39
N HIS A 934 13.29 39.89 14.35
CA HIS A 934 13.72 38.53 14.03
C HIS A 934 12.63 37.80 13.23
N PRO A 935 12.97 37.09 12.11
CA PRO A 935 12.03 36.38 11.24
C PRO A 935 11.14 35.36 11.95
N PHE A 936 11.58 34.80 13.06
CA PHE A 936 10.79 33.89 13.90
C PHE A 936 9.39 34.44 14.24
N PHE A 937 9.26 35.75 14.49
CA PHE A 937 8.03 36.35 14.95
C PHE A 937 7.05 36.74 13.84
N TRP A 938 7.55 37.17 12.68
CA TRP A 938 6.72 37.75 11.63
C TRP A 938 6.61 36.89 10.36
N SER A 939 7.50 35.91 10.14
CA SER A 939 7.49 35.11 8.91
C SER A 939 7.03 33.65 9.04
N PRO A 940 6.45 33.20 10.18
CA PRO A 940 5.99 31.81 10.24
C PRO A 940 4.79 31.56 9.32
N PHE A 941 3.92 32.55 9.15
CA PHE A 941 2.72 32.36 8.34
C PHE A 941 2.97 32.57 6.85
N VAL A 942 2.40 31.66 6.06
CA VAL A 942 2.41 31.68 4.62
C VAL A 942 1.00 31.53 4.08
N LEU A 943 0.72 32.22 2.97
CA LEU A 943 -0.51 32.07 2.22
C LEU A 943 -0.30 31.00 1.16
N VAL A 944 -1.14 29.98 1.15
CA VAL A 944 -1.12 28.91 0.12
C VAL A 944 -2.41 28.96 -0.68
N GLY A 945 -2.32 28.85 -2.01
CA GLY A 945 -3.45 28.93 -2.93
C GLY A 945 -3.69 30.33 -3.47
N ARG A 946 -4.95 30.68 -3.66
CA ARG A 946 -5.40 31.95 -4.26
C ARG A 946 -5.09 33.15 -3.35
N TRP A 947 -4.67 34.27 -3.96
CA TRP A 947 -4.36 35.56 -3.31
C TRP A 947 -5.53 36.55 -3.32
#